data_ba93e00ef9b2605c97f5a147e9cdbd75
#
_entry.id   ba93e00ef9b2605c97f5a147e9cdbd75
#
_cell.length_a   1.000
_cell.length_b   1.000
_cell.length_c   1.000
_cell.angle_alpha   90.00
_cell.angle_beta   90.00
_cell.angle_gamma   90.00
#
_symmetry.space_group_name_H-M   'P 1'
#
loop_
_entity.id
_entity.type
_entity.pdbx_description
1 polymer ?
#
loop_
_entity_poly.entity_id
_entity_poly.type
_entity_poly.pdbx_seq_one_letter_code
_entity_poly.pdbx_strand_id
1 'polypeptide(L)'
;MFKKSKISTGVLLALGGALAMPVYAQSTDRVEITGSRIRSLNADSPSPVQVLSAEDIAQSGAVNLQELLLKNPVLGTPAISRTNSNFSTSSAGVAVVDLRNLGTARTLVLVNGRRHVAGIPGESAVDLNTIPTDFIERVEILTGGASATYGSDAVAGVVNIILKKNFNGLTVEFEKGQSAKSDDKRDVFSLTMGANGADGKSNIMAHIGYTKQGAVFSNKRAPTDDISTAFLTGDPADMFNFTTPFFSSYAPQGRFFVGNTSRTYDAQGNEVAWTTNGNATTPARGFNRQAQRTIAIPVERYLFASKGELAFTENHSAFLEATYAQSQTRTQLEPFPFDSLATHPSTGGQVPAEILVNGVLTPNPLIPASLLAQMTDTDGDGVRDYFFTRRLSEVGNRGNNAERDTFRVITGAKGTLFGNWDYETFIGYGATKESQVSSGQVNVLNFKYALEAVPDVNDVDGDGDTTEAICSNADARAQNCVPVNVFGFNSISPAAFNYIQAPSLLSTFTSQKLAGANFRGDLFKLPAGPLSIAGGFEWREEYARSEFDPLQQAGLNAGNAIPRTEGEFDVTDGYLEARIPLVKDAPFAKSLALSGAVRSGKYSTVGNTTSWTAALEWSPVSDIRVRATQALAVRAPNINELYSPPSQTFPSVTDPCVGVTATSVGQYDVACRANPGVAANIAANGSFTLSQADLQGTSGFDRGNPNLKQEEGNSTTIGIVFTPTSIPALRNFNFSLDYFKIKIDDAIVSTPRDFILQQCYGGDASFCQFVTRRAAAQGPNSAGSLSFVDSAVTNSGGLFTEGFDITAGYADKLGPGRFNSRLAYTRVNKGYVIPLRGSDPDNFAGEVGAAKDKFELRLGYSLGAFGLQTTTTYIGKSSLDDQLLLSFGAEPGSITVPAKTYVDFQVTYTYQKAQFFFGMDNAFDTKAPRFDTNGLITGGITGAGTASDVYDAIGQRYYAGLRFQF
;
A
#
# COMPACT_ATOMS: atom_id res chain seq x y z
N MET A 1 -10.61 -30.68 -6.62
CA MET A 1 -10.28 -31.96 -5.93
C MET A 1 -8.79 -32.21 -6.09
N PHE A 2 -7.97 -31.59 -5.24
CA PHE A 2 -6.51 -31.70 -5.32
C PHE A 2 -6.03 -32.83 -4.41
N LYS A 3 -5.21 -33.70 -4.96
CA LYS A 3 -4.57 -34.81 -4.24
C LYS A 3 -3.56 -34.25 -3.23
N LYS A 4 -3.74 -34.54 -1.95
CA LYS A 4 -2.76 -34.27 -0.89
C LYS A 4 -1.41 -34.88 -1.22
N SER A 5 -0.36 -34.07 -1.32
CA SER A 5 0.99 -34.54 -1.59
C SER A 5 1.63 -35.13 -0.33
N LYS A 6 2.42 -36.20 -0.53
CA LYS A 6 3.03 -37.04 0.53
C LYS A 6 4.23 -36.38 1.26
N ILE A 7 4.33 -35.07 1.28
CA ILE A 7 5.44 -34.33 1.94
C ILE A 7 5.21 -34.18 3.45
N SER A 8 3.96 -34.33 3.93
CA SER A 8 3.63 -34.11 5.34
C SER A 8 4.07 -35.21 6.29
N THR A 9 4.47 -36.38 5.80
CA THR A 9 4.84 -37.53 6.68
C THR A 9 6.33 -37.59 6.96
N GLY A 10 7.18 -36.97 6.16
CA GLY A 10 8.64 -36.99 6.34
C GLY A 10 9.17 -36.04 7.41
N VAL A 11 8.44 -34.93 7.69
CA VAL A 11 8.88 -33.92 8.66
C VAL A 11 8.61 -34.36 10.12
N LEU A 12 7.60 -35.18 10.36
CA LEU A 12 7.23 -35.64 11.71
C LEU A 12 8.14 -36.70 12.28
N LEU A 13 8.90 -37.43 11.47
CA LEU A 13 9.78 -38.51 11.92
C LEU A 13 11.19 -38.05 12.28
N ALA A 14 11.61 -36.85 11.89
CA ALA A 14 12.94 -36.31 12.25
C ALA A 14 12.97 -35.62 13.64
N LEU A 15 11.83 -35.37 14.26
CA LEU A 15 11.71 -34.60 15.51
C LEU A 15 11.63 -35.43 16.80
N GLY A 16 11.66 -36.75 16.70
CA GLY A 16 11.45 -37.66 17.86
C GLY A 16 12.65 -37.97 18.73
N GLY A 17 13.85 -37.46 18.49
CA GLY A 17 15.08 -37.97 19.04
C GLY A 17 15.92 -37.13 20.02
N ALA A 18 15.52 -35.90 20.35
CA ALA A 18 16.40 -35.01 21.11
C ALA A 18 15.75 -34.42 22.38
N LEU A 19 15.62 -35.19 23.40
CA LEU A 19 15.30 -34.71 24.76
C LEU A 19 16.31 -35.23 25.75
N ALA A 20 17.31 -34.42 26.10
CA ALA A 20 18.00 -34.27 27.39
C ALA A 20 19.46 -33.80 27.25
N MET A 21 19.77 -32.52 27.57
CA MET A 21 21.11 -32.09 28.02
C MET A 21 21.11 -30.75 28.76
N PRO A 22 22.07 -30.45 29.62
CA PRO A 22 22.04 -29.35 30.59
C PRO A 22 22.48 -27.97 30.04
N VAL A 23 22.02 -26.95 30.72
CA VAL A 23 22.31 -25.53 30.46
C VAL A 23 23.76 -25.18 30.73
N TYR A 24 24.45 -24.52 29.80
CA TYR A 24 25.70 -23.79 30.00
C TYR A 24 25.59 -22.32 29.60
N ALA A 25 26.37 -21.47 30.29
CA ALA A 25 26.30 -20.00 30.25
C ALA A 25 26.56 -19.38 28.89
N GLN A 26 25.83 -18.28 28.61
CA GLN A 26 25.96 -17.45 27.42
C GLN A 26 27.36 -16.82 27.28
N SER A 27 27.98 -16.98 26.15
CA SER A 27 29.10 -16.15 25.68
C SER A 27 28.58 -14.81 25.16
N THR A 28 29.28 -13.73 25.47
CA THR A 28 28.98 -12.39 24.94
C THR A 28 29.22 -12.34 23.43
N ASP A 29 28.20 -12.60 22.64
CA ASP A 29 28.26 -12.47 21.20
C ASP A 29 28.37 -10.98 20.79
N ARG A 30 29.31 -10.69 19.87
CA ARG A 30 29.45 -9.38 19.23
C ARG A 30 28.16 -9.09 18.41
N VAL A 31 27.46 -8.03 18.75
CA VAL A 31 26.24 -7.62 18.01
C VAL A 31 26.64 -6.92 16.71
N GLU A 32 26.18 -7.44 15.59
CA GLU A 32 26.22 -6.72 14.31
C GLU A 32 25.03 -5.79 14.25
N ILE A 33 25.28 -4.51 13.92
CA ILE A 33 24.22 -3.50 13.74
C ILE A 33 24.17 -3.10 12.26
N THR A 34 22.97 -2.94 11.72
CA THR A 34 22.71 -2.49 10.36
C THR A 34 23.41 -1.15 10.08
N GLY A 35 23.93 -0.99 8.86
CA GLY A 35 24.60 0.22 8.38
C GLY A 35 26.08 0.04 8.08
N SER A 36 26.68 -1.09 8.52
CA SER A 36 28.05 -1.48 8.18
C SER A 36 28.19 -3.00 8.16
N ARG A 37 29.02 -3.51 7.26
CA ARG A 37 29.43 -4.93 7.23
C ARG A 37 30.63 -5.19 8.14
N ILE A 38 31.26 -4.13 8.68
CA ILE A 38 32.34 -4.23 9.64
C ILE A 38 31.76 -4.41 11.05
N ARG A 39 32.15 -5.49 11.74
CA ARG A 39 31.71 -5.72 13.14
C ARG A 39 32.27 -4.64 14.07
N SER A 40 31.42 -3.96 14.83
CA SER A 40 31.82 -3.12 15.93
C SER A 40 31.69 -3.86 17.25
N LEU A 41 32.66 -3.64 18.17
CA LEU A 41 32.60 -4.20 19.53
C LEU A 41 31.54 -3.54 20.41
N ASN A 42 31.09 -2.36 20.02
CA ASN A 42 30.05 -1.59 20.69
C ASN A 42 28.88 -1.45 19.72
N ALA A 43 27.66 -1.29 20.24
CA ALA A 43 26.45 -1.02 19.47
C ALA A 43 26.50 0.33 18.69
N ASP A 44 27.66 0.68 18.15
CA ASP A 44 27.96 1.97 17.54
C ASP A 44 27.84 1.88 16.03
N SER A 45 26.85 2.60 15.49
CA SER A 45 26.71 2.81 14.05
C SER A 45 27.03 4.26 13.70
N PRO A 46 27.78 4.52 12.63
CA PRO A 46 28.00 5.88 12.14
C PRO A 46 26.72 6.56 11.65
N SER A 47 25.74 5.77 11.23
CA SER A 47 24.41 6.24 10.83
C SER A 47 23.36 5.99 11.92
N PRO A 48 22.29 6.79 12.00
CA PRO A 48 21.21 6.60 12.97
C PRO A 48 20.50 5.26 12.77
N VAL A 49 20.44 4.43 13.81
CA VAL A 49 19.70 3.14 13.79
C VAL A 49 18.76 3.11 14.98
N GLN A 50 17.50 2.85 14.73
CA GLN A 50 16.50 2.54 15.75
C GLN A 50 16.31 1.03 15.84
N VAL A 51 16.25 0.49 17.05
CA VAL A 51 16.08 -0.96 17.26
C VAL A 51 14.76 -1.21 17.98
N LEU A 52 13.96 -2.12 17.44
CA LEU A 52 12.77 -2.71 18.06
C LEU A 52 13.12 -4.13 18.49
N SER A 53 13.05 -4.42 19.77
CA SER A 53 13.39 -5.74 20.32
C SER A 53 12.26 -6.76 20.13
N ALA A 54 12.56 -8.05 20.32
CA ALA A 54 11.55 -9.11 20.37
C ALA A 54 10.50 -8.86 21.48
N GLU A 55 10.91 -8.24 22.59
CA GLU A 55 10.01 -7.86 23.67
C GLU A 55 9.04 -6.74 23.22
N ASP A 56 9.53 -5.70 22.54
CA ASP A 56 8.69 -4.65 21.96
C ASP A 56 7.65 -5.22 21.00
N ILE A 57 8.04 -6.20 20.19
CA ILE A 57 7.14 -6.88 19.24
C ILE A 57 6.07 -7.66 20.01
N ALA A 58 6.48 -8.50 20.96
CA ALA A 58 5.58 -9.35 21.74
C ALA A 58 4.59 -8.58 22.63
N GLN A 59 4.99 -7.37 23.09
CA GLN A 59 4.15 -6.50 23.93
C GLN A 59 3.30 -5.50 23.14
N SER A 60 3.44 -5.46 21.82
CA SER A 60 2.68 -4.50 20.98
C SER A 60 1.27 -4.96 20.66
N GLY A 61 0.97 -6.25 20.76
CA GLY A 61 -0.27 -6.85 20.30
C GLY A 61 -0.47 -6.78 18.77
N ALA A 62 0.56 -6.40 18.04
CA ALA A 62 0.48 -6.31 16.58
C ALA A 62 0.45 -7.71 15.95
N VAL A 63 -0.51 -7.96 15.08
CA VAL A 63 -0.67 -9.25 14.40
C VAL A 63 0.34 -9.41 13.26
N ASN A 64 0.80 -8.30 12.69
CA ASN A 64 1.86 -8.28 11.70
C ASN A 64 2.86 -7.16 11.98
N LEU A 65 4.02 -7.25 11.34
CA LEU A 65 5.12 -6.29 11.58
C LEU A 65 4.78 -4.87 11.09
N GLN A 66 3.96 -4.70 10.04
CA GLN A 66 3.54 -3.38 9.56
C GLN A 66 2.78 -2.61 10.64
N GLU A 67 1.82 -3.24 11.33
CA GLU A 67 1.03 -2.56 12.39
C GLU A 67 1.92 -2.00 13.50
N LEU A 68 2.98 -2.72 13.86
CA LEU A 68 3.96 -2.25 14.83
C LEU A 68 4.81 -1.11 14.28
N LEU A 69 5.34 -1.28 13.05
CA LEU A 69 6.25 -0.33 12.44
C LEU A 69 5.58 1.02 12.18
N LEU A 70 4.32 1.05 11.75
CA LEU A 70 3.59 2.30 11.48
C LEU A 70 3.39 3.20 12.71
N LYS A 71 3.55 2.68 13.94
CA LYS A 71 3.58 3.49 15.17
C LYS A 71 4.89 4.28 15.30
N ASN A 72 5.96 3.85 14.64
CA ASN A 72 7.26 4.54 14.69
C ASN A 72 7.21 5.83 13.83
N PRO A 73 7.62 6.99 14.38
CA PRO A 73 7.45 8.29 13.73
C PRO A 73 8.29 8.47 12.45
N VAL A 74 9.33 7.68 12.21
CA VAL A 74 10.14 7.75 10.98
C VAL A 74 9.45 7.10 9.78
N LEU A 75 8.43 6.26 10.02
CA LEU A 75 7.64 5.65 8.97
C LEU A 75 6.57 6.64 8.47
N GLY A 76 6.45 6.69 7.17
CA GLY A 76 5.41 7.40 6.44
C GLY A 76 4.12 6.59 6.32
N THR A 77 3.19 7.12 5.54
CA THR A 77 1.94 6.44 5.21
C THR A 77 2.23 5.25 4.29
N PRO A 78 1.74 4.05 4.58
CA PRO A 78 2.00 2.89 3.74
C PRO A 78 1.22 2.98 2.43
N ALA A 79 1.86 2.64 1.31
CA ALA A 79 1.20 2.59 0.02
C ALA A 79 0.08 1.53 0.00
N ILE A 80 0.31 0.37 0.64
CA ILE A 80 -0.66 -0.72 0.77
C ILE A 80 -0.66 -1.24 2.20
N SER A 81 -1.87 -1.39 2.75
CA SER A 81 -2.18 -2.02 4.04
C SER A 81 -3.58 -2.62 4.00
N ARG A 82 -4.00 -3.28 5.07
CA ARG A 82 -5.37 -3.81 5.16
C ARG A 82 -6.47 -2.74 5.25
N THR A 83 -6.11 -1.48 5.54
CA THR A 83 -7.08 -0.38 5.73
C THR A 83 -7.17 0.58 4.55
N ASN A 84 -6.33 0.44 3.52
CA ASN A 84 -6.33 1.30 2.33
C ASN A 84 -6.30 0.54 0.99
N SER A 85 -6.54 -0.77 0.98
CA SER A 85 -6.41 -1.61 -0.23
C SER A 85 -7.70 -2.27 -0.70
N ASN A 86 -8.87 -1.84 -0.21
CA ASN A 86 -10.16 -2.40 -0.63
C ASN A 86 -10.51 -2.14 -2.11
N PHE A 87 -9.93 -1.09 -2.72
CA PHE A 87 -10.07 -0.78 -4.14
C PHE A 87 -8.94 -1.36 -5.02
N SER A 88 -7.92 -1.97 -4.41
CA SER A 88 -6.80 -2.51 -5.17
C SER A 88 -7.23 -3.62 -6.11
N THR A 89 -6.80 -3.55 -7.34
CA THR A 89 -7.07 -4.56 -8.38
C THR A 89 -6.13 -5.76 -8.28
N SER A 90 -5.02 -5.60 -7.57
CA SER A 90 -4.03 -6.64 -7.25
C SER A 90 -3.40 -6.34 -5.90
N SER A 91 -2.73 -7.32 -5.30
CA SER A 91 -1.94 -7.15 -4.09
C SER A 91 -2.70 -6.59 -2.86
N ALA A 92 -4.04 -6.72 -2.85
CA ALA A 92 -4.84 -6.27 -1.72
C ALA A 92 -4.39 -6.95 -0.42
N GLY A 93 -4.24 -6.16 0.65
CA GLY A 93 -3.82 -6.64 1.97
C GLY A 93 -2.33 -6.95 2.12
N VAL A 94 -1.50 -6.68 1.12
CA VAL A 94 -0.04 -6.66 1.28
C VAL A 94 0.34 -5.62 2.32
N ALA A 95 1.33 -5.93 3.15
CA ALA A 95 1.79 -5.07 4.23
C ALA A 95 3.18 -4.50 3.89
N VAL A 96 3.25 -3.27 3.40
CA VAL A 96 4.51 -2.61 3.03
C VAL A 96 4.83 -1.44 3.95
N VAL A 97 6.08 -0.98 3.92
CA VAL A 97 6.54 0.18 4.69
C VAL A 97 7.22 1.21 3.81
N ASP A 98 7.08 2.46 4.22
CA ASP A 98 7.69 3.62 3.59
C ASP A 98 8.44 4.43 4.66
N LEU A 99 9.70 4.73 4.43
CA LEU A 99 10.50 5.60 5.30
C LEU A 99 10.38 7.05 4.81
N ARG A 100 9.93 7.94 5.71
CA ARG A 100 9.92 9.40 5.52
C ARG A 100 9.01 9.89 4.37
N ASN A 101 8.00 9.15 3.96
CA ASN A 101 7.13 9.44 2.82
C ASN A 101 7.91 9.63 1.50
N LEU A 102 9.02 8.88 1.32
CA LEU A 102 9.80 8.91 0.07
C LEU A 102 9.42 7.78 -0.89
N GLY A 103 8.46 6.96 -0.51
CA GLY A 103 7.93 5.83 -1.29
C GLY A 103 8.55 4.49 -0.93
N THR A 104 7.74 3.42 -1.07
CA THR A 104 8.13 2.04 -0.74
C THR A 104 9.30 1.53 -1.57
N ALA A 105 9.41 1.98 -2.83
CA ALA A 105 10.52 1.62 -3.71
C ALA A 105 11.89 2.20 -3.28
N ARG A 106 11.90 3.16 -2.34
CA ARG A 106 13.11 3.78 -1.78
C ARG A 106 13.42 3.33 -0.36
N THR A 107 12.63 2.37 0.15
CA THR A 107 12.78 1.75 1.47
C THR A 107 13.17 0.29 1.33
N LEU A 108 14.43 -0.03 1.60
CA LEU A 108 14.92 -1.39 1.45
C LEU A 108 14.57 -2.24 2.67
N VAL A 109 13.85 -3.35 2.45
CA VAL A 109 13.57 -4.35 3.50
C VAL A 109 14.51 -5.54 3.36
N LEU A 110 15.18 -5.92 4.45
CA LEU A 110 16.11 -7.03 4.52
C LEU A 110 15.70 -8.03 5.61
N VAL A 111 16.06 -9.29 5.41
CA VAL A 111 16.01 -10.34 6.43
C VAL A 111 17.43 -10.88 6.64
N ASN A 112 17.96 -10.75 7.87
CA ASN A 112 19.34 -11.08 8.20
C ASN A 112 20.37 -10.41 7.26
N GLY A 113 20.13 -9.15 6.87
CA GLY A 113 20.99 -8.39 5.98
C GLY A 113 20.95 -8.80 4.49
N ARG A 114 20.00 -9.66 4.09
CA ARG A 114 19.82 -10.13 2.72
C ARG A 114 18.45 -9.73 2.20
N ARG A 115 18.35 -9.46 0.90
CA ARG A 115 17.09 -9.09 0.25
C ARG A 115 16.06 -10.20 0.37
N HIS A 116 14.79 -9.80 0.36
CA HIS A 116 13.63 -10.69 0.33
C HIS A 116 12.88 -10.48 -0.98
N VAL A 117 12.26 -11.55 -1.50
CA VAL A 117 11.44 -11.45 -2.71
C VAL A 117 10.29 -10.47 -2.51
N ALA A 118 9.97 -9.69 -3.54
CA ALA A 118 8.90 -8.71 -3.48
C ALA A 118 7.52 -9.37 -3.31
N GLY A 119 6.65 -8.68 -2.58
CA GLY A 119 5.25 -9.06 -2.37
C GLY A 119 4.29 -8.46 -3.39
N ILE A 120 4.74 -7.40 -4.11
CA ILE A 120 3.98 -6.74 -5.18
C ILE A 120 4.67 -7.05 -6.51
N PRO A 121 3.95 -7.60 -7.50
CA PRO A 121 4.55 -7.96 -8.78
C PRO A 121 5.18 -6.77 -9.48
N GLY A 122 6.43 -6.91 -9.89
CA GLY A 122 7.16 -5.89 -10.63
C GLY A 122 7.70 -4.72 -9.80
N GLU A 123 7.44 -4.68 -8.50
CA GLU A 123 7.99 -3.72 -7.55
C GLU A 123 9.12 -4.32 -6.70
N SER A 124 9.77 -3.49 -5.86
CA SER A 124 10.78 -3.96 -4.89
C SER A 124 10.21 -4.11 -3.46
N ALA A 125 8.95 -3.76 -3.25
CA ALA A 125 8.30 -3.73 -1.94
C ALA A 125 8.07 -5.15 -1.38
N VAL A 126 8.55 -5.40 -0.16
CA VAL A 126 8.41 -6.70 0.53
C VAL A 126 7.11 -6.74 1.33
N ASP A 127 6.37 -7.85 1.21
CA ASP A 127 5.19 -8.11 2.05
C ASP A 127 5.60 -8.58 3.45
N LEU A 128 5.47 -7.72 4.44
CA LEU A 128 5.77 -8.04 5.85
C LEU A 128 4.84 -9.10 6.45
N ASN A 129 3.72 -9.41 5.81
CA ASN A 129 2.88 -10.54 6.19
C ASN A 129 3.58 -11.90 6.03
N THR A 130 4.66 -11.96 5.26
CA THR A 130 5.40 -13.21 5.00
C THR A 130 6.43 -13.55 6.07
N ILE A 131 6.64 -12.65 7.04
CA ILE A 131 7.67 -12.78 8.06
C ILE A 131 7.01 -13.01 9.43
N PRO A 132 7.20 -14.18 10.05
CA PRO A 132 6.59 -14.49 11.34
C PRO A 132 7.20 -13.62 12.45
N THR A 133 6.36 -12.87 13.16
CA THR A 133 6.77 -11.96 14.24
C THR A 133 7.49 -12.68 15.38
N ASP A 134 7.05 -13.88 15.73
CA ASP A 134 7.65 -14.68 16.80
C ASP A 134 9.04 -15.22 16.46
N PHE A 135 9.41 -15.23 15.20
CA PHE A 135 10.73 -15.66 14.73
C PHE A 135 11.74 -14.51 14.68
N ILE A 136 11.29 -13.27 14.95
CA ILE A 136 12.11 -12.07 14.94
C ILE A 136 12.82 -11.92 16.30
N GLU A 137 14.12 -11.65 16.28
CA GLU A 137 14.91 -11.25 17.44
C GLU A 137 14.83 -9.72 17.65
N ARG A 138 14.94 -8.95 16.56
CA ARG A 138 14.81 -7.50 16.55
C ARG A 138 14.62 -6.96 15.13
N VAL A 139 14.12 -5.76 15.03
CA VAL A 139 14.08 -4.99 13.79
C VAL A 139 14.97 -3.77 13.92
N GLU A 140 15.85 -3.56 12.97
CA GLU A 140 16.77 -2.44 12.91
C GLU A 140 16.33 -1.51 11.77
N ILE A 141 16.01 -0.26 12.11
CA ILE A 141 15.59 0.77 11.16
C ILE A 141 16.74 1.75 11.00
N LEU A 142 17.46 1.65 9.91
CA LEU A 142 18.52 2.57 9.52
C LEU A 142 17.90 3.70 8.70
N THR A 143 18.08 4.93 9.14
CA THR A 143 17.58 6.12 8.46
C THR A 143 18.68 6.85 7.71
N GLY A 144 18.44 7.16 6.42
CA GLY A 144 19.41 7.75 5.52
C GLY A 144 19.97 6.77 4.49
N GLY A 145 20.63 7.29 3.48
CA GLY A 145 21.14 6.53 2.34
C GLY A 145 22.16 5.45 2.72
N ALA A 146 21.90 4.21 2.28
CA ALA A 146 22.73 3.04 2.60
C ALA A 146 23.03 2.16 1.37
N SER A 147 22.88 2.69 0.18
CA SER A 147 23.12 1.94 -1.07
C SER A 147 24.57 1.46 -1.22
N ALA A 148 25.54 2.14 -0.63
CA ALA A 148 26.93 1.70 -0.64
C ALA A 148 27.14 0.36 0.11
N THR A 149 26.32 0.07 1.11
CA THR A 149 26.38 -1.17 1.90
C THR A 149 25.42 -2.24 1.35
N TYR A 150 24.20 -1.87 0.92
CA TYR A 150 23.13 -2.81 0.62
C TYR A 150 22.60 -2.77 -0.83
N GLY A 151 23.18 -1.90 -1.69
CA GLY A 151 22.77 -1.75 -3.09
C GLY A 151 21.56 -0.85 -3.30
N SER A 152 20.96 -0.91 -4.48
CA SER A 152 19.78 -0.14 -4.88
C SER A 152 18.65 -0.15 -3.84
N ASP A 153 17.75 0.86 -3.89
CA ASP A 153 16.53 0.99 -3.10
C ASP A 153 16.75 1.46 -1.65
N ALA A 154 17.99 1.43 -1.12
CA ALA A 154 18.33 1.94 0.20
C ALA A 154 18.56 3.47 0.16
N VAL A 155 17.59 4.24 -0.35
CA VAL A 155 17.69 5.70 -0.50
C VAL A 155 17.16 6.43 0.73
N ALA A 156 15.94 6.12 1.17
CA ALA A 156 15.35 6.64 2.40
C ALA A 156 15.93 5.95 3.64
N GLY A 157 16.33 4.68 3.49
CA GLY A 157 16.89 3.86 4.54
C GLY A 157 16.65 2.39 4.36
N VAL A 158 16.87 1.63 5.44
CA VAL A 158 16.77 0.17 5.47
C VAL A 158 15.99 -0.29 6.70
N VAL A 159 15.06 -1.21 6.51
CA VAL A 159 14.40 -1.97 7.57
C VAL A 159 14.97 -3.38 7.55
N ASN A 160 15.87 -3.71 8.46
CA ASN A 160 16.52 -5.01 8.54
C ASN A 160 15.92 -5.85 9.67
N ILE A 161 15.31 -6.96 9.30
CA ILE A 161 14.64 -7.88 10.21
C ILE A 161 15.62 -8.98 10.57
N ILE A 162 16.05 -9.02 11.82
CA ILE A 162 16.99 -10.01 12.35
C ILE A 162 16.20 -11.14 12.98
N LEU A 163 16.39 -12.35 12.46
CA LEU A 163 15.75 -13.55 12.97
C LEU A 163 16.49 -14.11 14.20
N LYS A 164 15.74 -14.71 15.12
CA LYS A 164 16.29 -15.38 16.32
C LYS A 164 17.43 -16.31 15.97
N LYS A 165 18.41 -16.35 16.87
CA LYS A 165 19.56 -17.25 16.83
C LYS A 165 19.57 -18.10 18.10
N ASN A 166 20.07 -19.33 17.99
CA ASN A 166 20.34 -20.21 19.14
C ASN A 166 19.12 -20.43 20.06
N PHE A 167 17.91 -20.39 19.51
CA PHE A 167 16.72 -20.68 20.30
C PHE A 167 16.71 -22.16 20.69
N ASN A 168 16.50 -22.41 21.98
CA ASN A 168 16.42 -23.77 22.54
C ASN A 168 15.17 -23.86 23.41
N GLY A 169 14.28 -24.78 23.08
CA GLY A 169 13.02 -24.98 23.80
C GLY A 169 11.80 -24.92 22.87
N LEU A 170 10.64 -24.74 23.48
CA LEU A 170 9.34 -24.68 22.82
C LEU A 170 8.56 -23.50 23.34
N THR A 171 8.05 -22.67 22.43
CA THR A 171 7.07 -21.62 22.74
C THR A 171 5.77 -21.89 21.98
N VAL A 172 4.65 -21.87 22.68
CA VAL A 172 3.30 -21.97 22.10
C VAL A 172 2.51 -20.74 22.51
N GLU A 173 1.86 -20.10 21.57
CA GLU A 173 1.03 -18.91 21.83
C GLU A 173 -0.36 -19.05 21.22
N PHE A 174 -1.35 -18.59 21.98
CA PHE A 174 -2.74 -18.44 21.55
C PHE A 174 -3.22 -17.03 21.90
N GLU A 175 -3.83 -16.34 20.96
CA GLU A 175 -4.45 -15.05 21.20
C GLU A 175 -5.81 -14.98 20.51
N LYS A 176 -6.76 -14.29 21.15
CA LYS A 176 -8.04 -13.89 20.56
C LYS A 176 -8.32 -12.44 20.85
N GLY A 177 -8.90 -11.76 19.86
CA GLY A 177 -9.27 -10.36 19.99
C GLY A 177 -10.46 -9.98 19.11
N GLN A 178 -10.97 -8.77 19.34
CA GLN A 178 -12.00 -8.13 18.50
C GLN A 178 -12.07 -6.64 18.79
N SER A 179 -12.75 -5.89 17.92
CA SER A 179 -13.07 -4.50 18.20
C SER A 179 -14.23 -4.36 19.21
N ALA A 180 -14.39 -3.17 19.77
CA ALA A 180 -15.53 -2.82 20.65
C ALA A 180 -16.88 -2.91 19.92
N LYS A 181 -16.88 -2.98 18.59
CA LYS A 181 -18.07 -3.19 17.74
C LYS A 181 -18.34 -4.66 17.40
N SER A 182 -17.59 -5.61 18.01
CA SER A 182 -17.68 -7.06 17.81
C SER A 182 -17.36 -7.52 16.39
N ASP A 183 -16.63 -6.72 15.64
CA ASP A 183 -16.00 -7.05 14.37
C ASP A 183 -14.46 -7.02 14.50
N ASP A 184 -13.70 -7.04 13.40
CA ASP A 184 -12.23 -7.14 13.43
C ASP A 184 -11.74 -8.28 14.34
N LYS A 185 -12.45 -9.40 14.32
CA LYS A 185 -12.08 -10.57 15.13
C LYS A 185 -10.73 -11.07 14.70
N ARG A 186 -9.85 -11.32 15.68
CA ARG A 186 -8.55 -11.89 15.42
C ARG A 186 -8.34 -13.17 16.20
N ASP A 187 -7.72 -14.13 15.56
CA ASP A 187 -7.25 -15.40 16.13
C ASP A 187 -5.79 -15.56 15.77
N VAL A 188 -4.94 -15.81 16.76
CA VAL A 188 -3.50 -16.06 16.56
C VAL A 188 -3.15 -17.38 17.22
N PHE A 189 -2.42 -18.20 16.48
CA PHE A 189 -1.76 -19.39 17.00
C PHE A 189 -0.34 -19.43 16.49
N SER A 190 0.62 -19.65 17.37
CA SER A 190 2.00 -19.88 16.96
C SER A 190 2.67 -20.98 17.78
N LEU A 191 3.59 -21.68 17.12
CA LEU A 191 4.45 -22.69 17.69
C LEU A 191 5.88 -22.43 17.20
N THR A 192 6.79 -22.13 18.12
CA THR A 192 8.22 -22.00 17.82
C THR A 192 8.99 -23.03 18.63
N MET A 193 9.82 -23.82 17.97
CA MET A 193 10.66 -24.84 18.58
C MET A 193 12.10 -24.70 18.11
N GLY A 194 13.03 -25.08 18.96
CA GLY A 194 14.44 -25.11 18.60
C GLY A 194 15.27 -26.02 19.51
N ALA A 195 16.40 -26.44 19.00
CA ALA A 195 17.35 -27.25 19.71
C ALA A 195 18.79 -26.90 19.35
N ASN A 196 19.65 -26.86 20.34
CA ASN A 196 21.09 -26.72 20.16
C ASN A 196 21.77 -28.10 20.01
N GLY A 197 22.77 -28.18 19.16
CA GLY A 197 23.61 -29.34 19.06
C GLY A 197 24.48 -29.52 20.31
N ALA A 198 24.98 -30.76 20.53
CA ALA A 198 25.86 -31.07 21.65
C ALA A 198 27.19 -30.30 21.61
N ASP A 199 27.56 -29.78 20.45
CA ASP A 199 28.72 -28.90 20.23
C ASP A 199 28.54 -27.45 20.72
N GLY A 200 27.29 -27.06 21.10
CA GLY A 200 26.91 -25.72 21.48
C GLY A 200 26.99 -24.69 20.37
N LYS A 201 27.35 -25.09 19.13
CA LYS A 201 27.56 -24.23 17.96
C LYS A 201 26.53 -24.46 16.87
N SER A 202 25.92 -25.64 16.85
CA SER A 202 24.84 -26.00 15.93
C SER A 202 23.50 -25.67 16.55
N ASN A 203 22.55 -25.17 15.73
CA ASN A 203 21.17 -24.91 16.16
C ASN A 203 20.20 -25.18 15.03
N ILE A 204 19.05 -25.71 15.34
CA ILE A 204 17.92 -25.84 14.43
C ILE A 204 16.68 -25.21 15.08
N MET A 205 15.92 -24.47 14.31
CA MET A 205 14.68 -23.83 14.73
C MET A 205 13.59 -24.06 13.69
N ALA A 206 12.35 -24.17 14.14
CA ALA A 206 11.17 -24.22 13.30
C ALA A 206 10.04 -23.41 13.92
N HIS A 207 9.19 -22.85 13.05
CA HIS A 207 8.03 -22.06 13.43
C HIS A 207 6.83 -22.44 12.57
N ILE A 208 5.67 -22.51 13.20
CA ILE A 208 4.36 -22.63 12.55
C ILE A 208 3.47 -21.54 13.13
N GLY A 209 2.90 -20.71 12.26
CA GLY A 209 2.01 -19.61 12.63
C GLY A 209 0.69 -19.70 11.87
N TYR A 210 -0.38 -19.36 12.54
CA TYR A 210 -1.70 -19.09 11.95
C TYR A 210 -2.23 -17.79 12.51
N THR A 211 -2.65 -16.91 11.63
CA THR A 211 -3.29 -15.65 12.04
C THR A 211 -4.50 -15.37 11.17
N LYS A 212 -5.55 -14.86 11.80
CA LYS A 212 -6.76 -14.42 11.11
C LYS A 212 -7.22 -13.09 11.67
N GLN A 213 -7.40 -12.11 10.79
CA GLN A 213 -8.02 -10.82 11.11
C GLN A 213 -9.31 -10.67 10.31
N GLY A 214 -10.39 -10.30 10.97
CA GLY A 214 -11.71 -10.14 10.38
C GLY A 214 -11.87 -8.85 9.58
N ALA A 215 -12.95 -8.77 8.81
CA ALA A 215 -13.33 -7.55 8.09
C ALA A 215 -13.94 -6.51 9.03
N VAL A 216 -13.77 -5.24 8.65
CA VAL A 216 -14.57 -4.13 9.16
C VAL A 216 -15.31 -3.49 7.99
N PHE A 217 -16.61 -3.36 8.11
CA PHE A 217 -17.46 -2.75 7.09
C PHE A 217 -17.80 -1.30 7.42
N SER A 218 -17.93 -0.48 6.40
CA SER A 218 -18.24 0.95 6.51
C SER A 218 -19.52 1.21 7.31
N ASN A 219 -20.56 0.40 7.12
CA ASN A 219 -21.83 0.53 7.84
C ASN A 219 -21.75 0.25 9.35
N LYS A 220 -20.59 -0.13 9.87
CA LYS A 220 -20.32 -0.31 11.30
C LYS A 220 -19.56 0.85 11.94
N ARG A 221 -19.21 1.89 11.16
CA ARG A 221 -18.41 3.05 11.63
C ARG A 221 -19.14 4.34 11.27
N ALA A 222 -19.47 5.15 12.28
CA ALA A 222 -20.24 6.37 12.09
C ALA A 222 -19.67 7.34 11.03
N PRO A 223 -18.36 7.59 10.91
CA PRO A 223 -17.84 8.44 9.85
C PRO A 223 -17.87 7.83 8.44
N THR A 224 -18.14 6.53 8.33
CA THR A 224 -18.02 5.76 7.09
C THR A 224 -19.35 5.22 6.57
N ASP A 225 -20.41 5.27 7.37
CA ASP A 225 -21.76 4.83 7.02
C ASP A 225 -22.64 5.98 6.48
N ASP A 226 -22.14 7.20 6.55
CA ASP A 226 -22.82 8.42 6.09
C ASP A 226 -22.14 8.95 4.81
N ILE A 227 -22.94 9.06 3.76
CA ILE A 227 -22.49 9.70 2.52
C ILE A 227 -22.83 11.18 2.59
N SER A 228 -22.09 11.91 3.36
CA SER A 228 -22.09 13.36 3.27
C SER A 228 -20.89 13.80 2.44
N THR A 229 -21.10 14.56 1.40
CA THR A 229 -20.08 15.35 0.79
C THR A 229 -19.75 16.53 1.68
N ALA A 230 -18.47 16.69 2.00
CA ALA A 230 -17.99 17.97 2.47
C ALA A 230 -17.98 18.89 1.26
N PHE A 231 -18.87 19.86 1.20
CA PHE A 231 -18.68 20.97 0.30
C PHE A 231 -17.67 21.93 0.92
N LEU A 232 -16.67 22.29 0.15
CA LEU A 232 -15.82 23.41 0.48
C LEU A 232 -16.70 24.66 0.38
N THR A 233 -17.13 25.16 1.52
CA THR A 233 -18.07 26.29 1.59
C THR A 233 -17.38 27.63 1.32
N GLY A 234 -16.05 27.62 1.13
CA GLY A 234 -15.25 28.85 1.05
C GLY A 234 -14.98 29.50 2.40
N ASP A 235 -15.54 28.99 3.49
CA ASP A 235 -15.21 29.40 4.85
C ASP A 235 -14.20 28.43 5.45
N PRO A 236 -12.93 28.86 5.70
CA PRO A 236 -11.90 28.02 6.29
C PRO A 236 -12.31 27.41 7.64
N ALA A 237 -13.21 28.07 8.40
CA ALA A 237 -13.68 27.58 9.69
C ALA A 237 -14.73 26.48 9.59
N ASP A 238 -15.39 26.32 8.44
CA ASP A 238 -16.55 25.45 8.24
C ASP A 238 -16.39 24.51 7.02
N MET A 239 -15.16 24.32 6.53
CA MET A 239 -14.91 23.52 5.32
C MET A 239 -15.15 22.02 5.48
N PHE A 240 -15.25 21.55 6.69
CA PHE A 240 -15.68 20.16 7.00
C PHE A 240 -17.16 20.08 7.35
N ASN A 241 -17.97 21.06 7.01
CA ASN A 241 -19.40 21.00 7.23
C ASN A 241 -20.02 19.95 6.30
N PHE A 242 -20.40 18.85 6.88
CA PHE A 242 -21.03 17.73 6.20
C PHE A 242 -22.49 18.07 5.97
N THR A 243 -22.81 18.45 4.74
CA THR A 243 -24.19 18.66 4.32
C THR A 243 -24.91 17.32 4.14
N THR A 244 -26.15 17.36 3.75
CA THR A 244 -27.05 16.23 3.49
C THR A 244 -26.41 15.11 2.68
N PRO A 245 -26.75 13.82 2.92
CA PRO A 245 -26.23 12.68 2.18
C PRO A 245 -26.33 12.85 0.66
N PHE A 246 -25.27 12.50 -0.02
CA PHE A 246 -25.18 12.58 -1.47
C PHE A 246 -25.05 11.18 -2.08
N PHE A 247 -26.11 10.69 -2.70
CA PHE A 247 -26.18 9.35 -3.25
C PHE A 247 -25.65 9.29 -4.69
N SER A 248 -25.06 8.15 -5.08
CA SER A 248 -24.63 7.91 -6.46
C SER A 248 -25.83 7.93 -7.41
N SER A 249 -25.67 8.60 -8.57
CA SER A 249 -26.67 8.63 -9.62
C SER A 249 -26.80 7.30 -10.40
N TYR A 250 -25.89 6.37 -10.15
CA TYR A 250 -26.05 4.99 -10.62
C TYR A 250 -26.94 4.25 -9.61
N ALA A 251 -28.24 4.28 -9.85
CA ALA A 251 -29.25 3.71 -8.96
C ALA A 251 -29.62 2.28 -9.36
N PRO A 252 -30.02 1.39 -8.42
CA PRO A 252 -30.38 0.02 -8.75
C PRO A 252 -31.53 -0.13 -9.73
N GLN A 253 -32.51 0.78 -9.66
CA GLN A 253 -33.66 0.81 -10.55
C GLN A 253 -33.38 1.36 -11.95
N GLY A 254 -32.17 1.86 -12.18
CA GLY A 254 -31.76 2.51 -13.41
C GLY A 254 -32.18 3.99 -13.51
N ARG A 255 -31.39 4.75 -14.27
CA ARG A 255 -31.68 6.11 -14.72
C ARG A 255 -31.59 6.12 -16.23
N PHE A 256 -32.61 6.55 -16.91
CA PHE A 256 -32.75 6.50 -18.35
C PHE A 256 -32.81 7.93 -18.91
N PHE A 257 -31.98 8.22 -19.88
CA PHE A 257 -31.95 9.47 -20.60
C PHE A 257 -32.71 9.23 -21.91
N VAL A 258 -33.81 9.93 -22.07
CA VAL A 258 -34.73 9.79 -23.21
C VAL A 258 -35.06 11.17 -23.76
N GLY A 259 -34.63 11.45 -24.97
CA GLY A 259 -34.63 12.82 -25.51
C GLY A 259 -33.93 13.80 -24.54
N ASN A 260 -34.61 14.89 -24.23
CA ASN A 260 -34.10 15.91 -23.30
C ASN A 260 -34.49 15.69 -21.85
N THR A 261 -34.94 14.49 -21.48
CA THR A 261 -35.41 14.18 -20.12
C THR A 261 -34.66 13.01 -19.51
N SER A 262 -34.72 12.91 -18.17
CA SER A 262 -34.16 11.79 -17.45
C SER A 262 -35.24 11.17 -16.55
N ARG A 263 -35.41 9.84 -16.65
CA ARG A 263 -36.43 9.05 -15.99
C ARG A 263 -35.83 7.99 -15.09
N THR A 264 -36.61 7.55 -14.09
CA THR A 264 -36.28 6.45 -13.20
C THR A 264 -37.55 5.81 -12.66
N TYR A 265 -37.43 4.85 -11.74
CA TYR A 265 -38.56 4.18 -11.11
C TYR A 265 -38.60 4.47 -9.60
N ASP A 266 -39.79 4.63 -9.03
CA ASP A 266 -39.99 4.69 -7.58
C ASP A 266 -40.02 3.27 -6.95
N ALA A 267 -40.12 3.18 -5.62
CA ALA A 267 -40.16 1.91 -4.91
C ALA A 267 -41.41 1.06 -5.23
N GLN A 268 -42.45 1.64 -5.83
CA GLN A 268 -43.69 0.99 -6.27
C GLN A 268 -43.58 0.52 -7.74
N GLY A 269 -42.46 0.82 -8.44
CA GLY A 269 -42.27 0.48 -9.84
C GLY A 269 -42.89 1.49 -10.83
N ASN A 270 -43.36 2.65 -10.36
CA ASN A 270 -43.88 3.68 -11.26
C ASN A 270 -42.76 4.48 -11.89
N GLU A 271 -42.86 4.79 -13.16
CA GLU A 271 -41.97 5.71 -13.84
C GLU A 271 -42.13 7.14 -13.28
N VAL A 272 -41.02 7.76 -12.92
CA VAL A 272 -40.98 9.12 -12.39
C VAL A 272 -39.77 9.89 -12.99
N ALA A 273 -39.87 11.23 -12.96
CA ALA A 273 -38.74 12.06 -13.36
C ALA A 273 -37.54 11.84 -12.41
N TRP A 274 -36.34 11.79 -12.99
CA TRP A 274 -35.13 11.84 -12.17
C TRP A 274 -34.95 13.23 -11.58
N THR A 275 -34.72 13.30 -10.28
CA THR A 275 -34.33 14.55 -9.61
C THR A 275 -32.84 14.54 -9.37
N THR A 276 -32.11 15.51 -9.93
CA THR A 276 -30.65 15.59 -9.94
C THR A 276 -30.02 15.76 -8.57
N ASN A 277 -30.76 16.23 -7.58
CA ASN A 277 -30.28 16.37 -6.24
C ASN A 277 -30.65 15.13 -5.45
N GLY A 278 -29.76 14.16 -5.42
CA GLY A 278 -29.83 13.03 -4.50
C GLY A 278 -29.66 13.46 -3.03
N ASN A 279 -30.27 14.56 -2.66
CA ASN A 279 -30.26 15.04 -1.30
C ASN A 279 -31.19 14.17 -0.42
N ALA A 280 -31.09 14.33 0.88
CA ALA A 280 -31.82 13.57 1.89
C ALA A 280 -33.35 13.60 1.71
N THR A 281 -33.89 14.47 0.87
CA THR A 281 -35.34 14.61 0.63
C THR A 281 -35.89 13.55 -0.34
N THR A 282 -35.01 12.83 -1.09
CA THR A 282 -35.40 11.75 -1.98
C THR A 282 -34.42 10.57 -1.92
N PRO A 283 -34.20 9.93 -0.78
CA PRO A 283 -33.23 8.84 -0.62
C PRO A 283 -33.54 7.61 -1.48
N ALA A 284 -34.77 7.47 -1.99
CA ALA A 284 -35.20 6.35 -2.82
C ALA A 284 -34.64 6.36 -4.26
N ARG A 285 -33.94 7.43 -4.69
CA ARG A 285 -33.50 7.57 -6.08
C ARG A 285 -32.01 7.45 -6.33
N GLY A 286 -31.21 7.50 -5.28
CA GLY A 286 -29.76 7.29 -5.37
C GLY A 286 -29.32 5.97 -4.75
N PHE A 287 -28.00 5.71 -4.79
CA PHE A 287 -27.42 4.52 -4.18
C PHE A 287 -26.35 4.89 -3.15
N ASN A 288 -26.46 4.32 -1.94
CA ASN A 288 -25.49 4.50 -0.88
C ASN A 288 -24.31 3.56 -1.09
N ARG A 289 -23.19 4.06 -1.62
CA ARG A 289 -21.96 3.28 -1.86
C ARG A 289 -21.29 2.86 -0.55
N GLN A 290 -21.34 3.71 0.45
CA GLN A 290 -20.63 3.51 1.72
C GLN A 290 -21.24 2.40 2.59
N ALA A 291 -22.51 2.04 2.35
CA ALA A 291 -23.18 1.02 3.14
C ALA A 291 -22.60 -0.40 3.00
N GLN A 292 -21.80 -0.67 1.99
CA GLN A 292 -21.41 -2.03 1.60
C GLN A 292 -19.89 -2.26 1.49
N ARG A 293 -19.06 -1.25 1.73
CA ARG A 293 -17.60 -1.35 1.54
C ARG A 293 -16.90 -1.93 2.77
N THR A 294 -15.84 -2.69 2.53
CA THR A 294 -14.84 -2.97 3.57
C THR A 294 -13.93 -1.76 3.76
N ILE A 295 -13.68 -1.37 5.00
CA ILE A 295 -12.69 -0.33 5.36
C ILE A 295 -11.42 -0.93 5.98
N ALA A 296 -11.52 -2.15 6.50
CA ALA A 296 -10.37 -2.99 6.82
C ALA A 296 -10.66 -4.40 6.26
N ILE A 297 -9.86 -4.82 5.31
CA ILE A 297 -10.04 -6.12 4.66
C ILE A 297 -9.60 -7.26 5.58
N PRO A 298 -10.26 -8.43 5.53
CA PRO A 298 -9.82 -9.60 6.28
C PRO A 298 -8.54 -10.15 5.68
N VAL A 299 -7.65 -10.62 6.57
CA VAL A 299 -6.40 -11.28 6.20
C VAL A 299 -6.27 -12.56 7.00
N GLU A 300 -6.11 -13.70 6.33
CA GLU A 300 -5.83 -15.00 6.95
C GLU A 300 -4.48 -15.49 6.45
N ARG A 301 -3.60 -15.95 7.38
CA ARG A 301 -2.23 -16.31 7.06
C ARG A 301 -1.83 -17.63 7.70
N TYR A 302 -1.07 -18.41 6.94
CA TYR A 302 -0.36 -19.59 7.40
C TYR A 302 1.13 -19.37 7.17
N LEU A 303 1.94 -19.51 8.22
CA LEU A 303 3.36 -19.20 8.21
C LEU A 303 4.15 -20.42 8.64
N PHE A 304 5.15 -20.77 7.87
CA PHE A 304 6.14 -21.80 8.19
C PHE A 304 7.53 -21.22 8.01
N ALA A 305 8.38 -21.34 9.03
CA ALA A 305 9.75 -20.90 8.94
C ALA A 305 10.67 -21.95 9.57
N SER A 306 11.83 -22.11 9.00
CA SER A 306 12.90 -22.91 9.58
C SER A 306 14.24 -22.23 9.40
N LYS A 307 15.11 -22.42 10.37
CA LYS A 307 16.49 -21.93 10.34
C LYS A 307 17.38 -22.98 10.97
N GLY A 308 18.45 -23.32 10.28
CA GLY A 308 19.45 -24.26 10.76
C GLY A 308 20.84 -23.68 10.60
N GLU A 309 21.70 -23.95 11.56
CA GLU A 309 23.12 -23.69 11.51
C GLU A 309 23.85 -24.93 11.99
N LEU A 310 24.70 -25.49 11.17
CA LEU A 310 25.48 -26.68 11.44
C LEU A 310 26.95 -26.34 11.41
N ALA A 311 27.60 -26.38 12.55
CA ALA A 311 29.05 -26.27 12.64
C ALA A 311 29.71 -27.60 12.20
N PHE A 312 30.48 -27.54 11.11
CA PHE A 312 31.22 -28.72 10.64
C PHE A 312 32.71 -28.69 11.04
N THR A 313 33.19 -27.54 11.49
CA THR A 313 34.46 -27.37 12.21
C THR A 313 34.31 -26.36 13.34
N GLU A 314 35.36 -26.13 14.11
CA GLU A 314 35.33 -25.09 15.16
C GLU A 314 35.11 -23.68 14.63
N ASN A 315 35.51 -23.39 13.38
CA ASN A 315 35.53 -22.09 12.80
C ASN A 315 34.59 -21.94 11.58
N HIS A 316 33.91 -23.00 11.15
CA HIS A 316 33.10 -22.97 9.94
C HIS A 316 31.75 -23.66 10.17
N SER A 317 30.71 -22.98 9.71
CA SER A 317 29.32 -23.48 9.73
C SER A 317 28.64 -23.32 8.38
N ALA A 318 27.72 -24.24 8.09
CA ALA A 318 26.73 -24.08 7.05
C ALA A 318 25.41 -23.61 7.67
N PHE A 319 24.64 -22.85 6.91
CA PHE A 319 23.34 -22.41 7.36
C PHE A 319 22.26 -22.60 6.30
N LEU A 320 21.03 -22.74 6.76
CA LEU A 320 19.81 -22.80 5.94
C LEU A 320 18.75 -21.92 6.58
N GLU A 321 18.10 -21.07 5.79
CA GLU A 321 16.91 -20.31 6.15
C GLU A 321 15.84 -20.63 5.11
N ALA A 322 14.66 -21.07 5.55
CA ALA A 322 13.54 -21.37 4.69
C ALA A 322 12.26 -20.80 5.29
N THR A 323 11.47 -20.13 4.48
CA THR A 323 10.15 -19.60 4.87
C THR A 323 9.13 -19.94 3.80
N TYR A 324 7.91 -20.23 4.24
CA TYR A 324 6.72 -20.31 3.41
C TYR A 324 5.58 -19.57 4.10
N ALA A 325 4.92 -18.72 3.37
CA ALA A 325 3.77 -17.98 3.84
C ALA A 325 2.64 -18.07 2.81
N GLN A 326 1.46 -18.39 3.27
CA GLN A 326 0.23 -18.28 2.49
C GLN A 326 -0.64 -17.22 3.13
N SER A 327 -1.12 -16.25 2.34
CA SER A 327 -2.09 -15.26 2.78
C SER A 327 -3.32 -15.28 1.90
N GLN A 328 -4.49 -15.20 2.54
CA GLN A 328 -5.79 -15.09 1.88
C GLN A 328 -6.43 -13.78 2.28
N THR A 329 -6.88 -13.01 1.29
CA THR A 329 -7.54 -11.72 1.48
C THR A 329 -8.82 -11.63 0.68
N ARG A 330 -9.75 -10.82 1.16
CA ARG A 330 -11.01 -10.57 0.48
C ARG A 330 -11.39 -9.10 0.58
N THR A 331 -11.65 -8.48 -0.57
CA THR A 331 -12.22 -7.13 -0.60
C THR A 331 -13.72 -7.19 -0.90
N GLN A 332 -14.44 -6.16 -0.50
CA GLN A 332 -15.84 -5.98 -0.90
C GLN A 332 -16.13 -4.49 -1.12
N LEU A 333 -16.69 -4.20 -2.28
CA LEU A 333 -17.20 -2.90 -2.68
C LEU A 333 -18.68 -3.03 -3.03
N GLU A 334 -19.34 -1.90 -3.22
CA GLU A 334 -20.69 -1.86 -3.77
C GLU A 334 -20.80 -2.52 -5.15
N PRO A 335 -21.99 -2.93 -5.59
CA PRO A 335 -22.22 -3.47 -6.93
C PRO A 335 -21.72 -2.54 -8.05
N PHE A 336 -21.48 -3.09 -9.21
CA PHE A 336 -20.85 -2.38 -10.33
C PHE A 336 -21.71 -1.20 -10.80
N PRO A 337 -21.16 0.01 -10.96
CA PRO A 337 -21.81 1.13 -11.63
C PRO A 337 -21.65 0.93 -13.16
N PHE A 338 -22.73 0.64 -13.84
CA PHE A 338 -22.74 0.34 -15.26
C PHE A 338 -23.50 1.41 -16.04
N ASP A 339 -23.00 1.78 -17.21
CA ASP A 339 -23.70 2.61 -18.19
C ASP A 339 -23.62 2.01 -19.59
N SER A 340 -24.52 2.46 -20.45
CA SER A 340 -24.63 1.94 -21.79
C SER A 340 -23.49 2.32 -22.73
N LEU A 341 -22.62 3.27 -22.35
CA LEU A 341 -21.41 3.60 -23.10
C LEU A 341 -20.48 2.39 -23.21
N ALA A 342 -20.44 1.53 -22.19
CA ALA A 342 -19.64 0.33 -22.19
C ALA A 342 -20.07 -0.69 -23.25
N THR A 343 -21.38 -0.77 -23.54
CA THR A 343 -21.96 -1.69 -24.55
C THR A 343 -22.07 -1.09 -25.96
N HIS A 344 -22.30 0.21 -26.06
CA HIS A 344 -22.54 0.95 -27.29
C HIS A 344 -21.60 2.13 -27.48
N PRO A 345 -20.28 1.94 -27.46
CA PRO A 345 -19.33 3.06 -27.51
C PRO A 345 -19.35 3.81 -28.86
N SER A 346 -19.69 3.13 -29.94
CA SER A 346 -19.76 3.73 -31.29
C SER A 346 -20.90 4.73 -31.46
N THR A 347 -21.99 4.58 -30.70
CA THR A 347 -23.16 5.47 -30.70
C THR A 347 -23.17 6.43 -29.53
N GLY A 348 -22.03 6.58 -28.86
CA GLY A 348 -21.94 7.40 -27.65
C GLY A 348 -22.76 6.88 -26.47
N GLY A 349 -23.04 5.56 -26.44
CA GLY A 349 -23.82 4.88 -25.43
C GLY A 349 -25.32 4.85 -25.70
N GLN A 350 -25.76 5.31 -26.86
CA GLN A 350 -27.15 5.18 -27.25
C GLN A 350 -27.48 3.74 -27.58
N VAL A 351 -28.44 3.15 -26.87
CA VAL A 351 -28.95 1.81 -27.07
C VAL A 351 -30.17 1.87 -27.99
N PRO A 352 -30.22 1.11 -29.08
CA PRO A 352 -31.36 1.12 -29.97
C PRO A 352 -32.61 0.59 -29.25
N ALA A 353 -33.68 1.38 -29.25
CA ALA A 353 -34.97 0.97 -28.68
C ALA A 353 -35.78 0.13 -29.63
N GLU A 354 -35.38 0.14 -30.88
CA GLU A 354 -36.04 -0.58 -31.98
C GLU A 354 -34.98 -1.28 -32.84
N ILE A 355 -35.28 -2.46 -33.31
CA ILE A 355 -34.38 -3.28 -34.14
C ILE A 355 -35.11 -3.73 -35.40
N LEU A 356 -34.39 -3.79 -36.50
CA LEU A 356 -34.96 -4.21 -37.79
C LEU A 356 -35.21 -5.72 -37.80
N VAL A 357 -36.49 -6.14 -37.79
CA VAL A 357 -36.90 -7.54 -37.88
C VAL A 357 -37.72 -7.68 -39.17
N ASN A 358 -37.26 -8.55 -40.05
CA ASN A 358 -37.92 -8.77 -41.40
C ASN A 358 -38.15 -7.47 -42.20
N GLY A 359 -37.25 -6.48 -42.05
CA GLY A 359 -37.33 -5.19 -42.74
C GLY A 359 -38.25 -4.15 -42.07
N VAL A 360 -38.75 -4.41 -40.87
CA VAL A 360 -39.60 -3.51 -40.09
C VAL A 360 -38.92 -3.18 -38.79
N LEU A 361 -38.84 -1.87 -38.45
CA LEU A 361 -38.38 -1.45 -37.14
C LEU A 361 -39.36 -1.95 -36.07
N THR A 362 -38.87 -2.81 -35.22
CA THR A 362 -39.65 -3.51 -34.20
C THR A 362 -39.15 -3.07 -32.80
N PRO A 363 -40.03 -2.54 -31.94
CA PRO A 363 -39.66 -2.14 -30.58
C PRO A 363 -39.16 -3.32 -29.73
N ASN A 364 -38.15 -3.05 -28.93
CA ASN A 364 -37.72 -3.98 -27.91
C ASN A 364 -38.83 -4.24 -26.88
N PRO A 365 -39.33 -5.48 -26.73
CA PRO A 365 -40.49 -5.80 -25.91
C PRO A 365 -40.25 -5.58 -24.41
N LEU A 366 -39.02 -5.46 -23.96
CA LEU A 366 -38.66 -5.19 -22.55
C LEU A 366 -38.76 -3.70 -22.19
N ILE A 367 -38.83 -2.81 -23.18
CA ILE A 367 -38.93 -1.36 -22.91
C ILE A 367 -40.38 -1.01 -22.56
N PRO A 368 -40.65 -0.41 -21.40
CA PRO A 368 -41.99 0.07 -21.06
C PRO A 368 -42.54 1.05 -22.07
N ALA A 369 -43.77 0.88 -22.51
CA ALA A 369 -44.42 1.68 -23.56
C ALA A 369 -44.41 3.19 -23.25
N SER A 370 -44.57 3.55 -21.95
CA SER A 370 -44.50 4.95 -21.50
C SER A 370 -43.15 5.58 -21.72
N LEU A 371 -42.08 4.80 -21.55
CA LEU A 371 -40.70 5.27 -21.75
C LEU A 371 -40.34 5.30 -23.25
N LEU A 372 -40.72 4.26 -24.00
CA LEU A 372 -40.54 4.17 -25.44
C LEU A 372 -41.18 5.37 -26.17
N ALA A 373 -42.33 5.83 -25.72
CA ALA A 373 -43.02 7.00 -26.30
C ALA A 373 -42.28 8.33 -26.12
N GLN A 374 -41.30 8.39 -25.22
CA GLN A 374 -40.47 9.57 -24.93
C GLN A 374 -39.11 9.51 -25.64
N MET A 375 -38.73 8.36 -26.18
CA MET A 375 -37.45 8.17 -26.88
C MET A 375 -37.45 8.85 -28.25
N THR A 376 -36.31 9.36 -28.63
CA THR A 376 -36.06 10.00 -29.91
C THR A 376 -34.81 9.41 -30.53
N ASP A 377 -34.61 9.60 -31.80
CA ASP A 377 -33.34 9.35 -32.49
C ASP A 377 -32.34 10.45 -32.07
N THR A 378 -31.40 10.07 -31.21
CA THR A 378 -30.42 11.01 -30.60
C THR A 378 -29.11 11.01 -31.37
N ASP A 379 -28.72 9.90 -31.98
CA ASP A 379 -27.44 9.76 -32.70
C ASP A 379 -27.58 9.94 -34.22
N GLY A 380 -28.81 10.03 -34.73
CA GLY A 380 -29.11 10.38 -36.11
C GLY A 380 -29.10 9.17 -37.07
N ASP A 381 -29.25 7.98 -36.55
CA ASP A 381 -29.25 6.73 -37.37
C ASP A 381 -30.65 6.32 -37.90
N GLY A 382 -31.68 7.06 -37.50
CA GLY A 382 -33.06 6.80 -37.89
C GLY A 382 -33.82 5.86 -36.96
N VAL A 383 -33.21 5.46 -35.82
CA VAL A 383 -33.80 4.58 -34.81
C VAL A 383 -33.96 5.35 -33.50
N ARG A 384 -35.05 5.12 -32.79
CA ARG A 384 -35.19 5.66 -31.43
C ARG A 384 -34.20 4.96 -30.50
N ASP A 385 -33.61 5.73 -29.61
CA ASP A 385 -32.56 5.25 -28.70
C ASP A 385 -32.74 5.77 -27.28
N TYR A 386 -31.93 5.25 -26.36
CA TYR A 386 -31.81 5.73 -24.98
C TYR A 386 -30.41 5.47 -24.43
N PHE A 387 -29.97 6.36 -23.54
CA PHE A 387 -28.80 6.12 -22.69
C PHE A 387 -29.25 5.72 -21.29
N PHE A 388 -28.55 4.81 -20.61
CA PHE A 388 -28.87 4.51 -19.21
C PHE A 388 -27.65 4.38 -18.31
N THR A 389 -27.86 4.64 -17.02
CA THR A 389 -26.94 4.29 -15.95
C THR A 389 -27.66 3.41 -14.94
N ARG A 390 -26.98 2.39 -14.40
CA ARG A 390 -27.55 1.47 -13.44
C ARG A 390 -26.53 0.90 -12.48
N ARG A 391 -26.93 0.70 -11.22
CA ARG A 391 -26.18 -0.13 -10.26
C ARG A 391 -26.63 -1.58 -10.43
N LEU A 392 -25.72 -2.46 -10.82
CA LEU A 392 -26.04 -3.86 -11.08
C LEU A 392 -26.14 -4.67 -9.78
N SER A 393 -27.13 -4.37 -8.95
CA SER A 393 -27.31 -4.98 -7.63
C SER A 393 -27.56 -6.47 -7.70
N GLU A 394 -28.20 -6.95 -8.77
CA GLU A 394 -28.50 -8.36 -9.03
C GLU A 394 -27.23 -9.17 -9.31
N VAL A 395 -26.19 -8.54 -9.90
CA VAL A 395 -24.89 -9.17 -10.14
C VAL A 395 -24.10 -9.34 -8.84
N GLY A 396 -24.50 -8.59 -7.79
CA GLY A 396 -23.87 -8.64 -6.49
C GLY A 396 -22.75 -7.64 -6.30
N ASN A 397 -22.16 -7.67 -5.12
CA ASN A 397 -21.07 -6.78 -4.77
C ASN A 397 -19.78 -7.13 -5.55
N ARG A 398 -19.06 -6.08 -5.95
CA ARG A 398 -17.70 -6.25 -6.47
C ARG A 398 -16.77 -6.69 -5.34
N GLY A 399 -15.82 -7.54 -5.67
CA GLY A 399 -14.81 -7.94 -4.70
C GLY A 399 -13.75 -8.83 -5.31
N ASN A 400 -12.63 -8.92 -4.63
CA ASN A 400 -11.50 -9.76 -4.98
C ASN A 400 -11.27 -10.78 -3.88
N ASN A 401 -11.14 -12.05 -4.26
CA ASN A 401 -10.61 -13.11 -3.39
C ASN A 401 -9.21 -13.43 -3.89
N ALA A 402 -8.19 -13.11 -3.11
CA ALA A 402 -6.80 -13.33 -3.46
C ALA A 402 -6.17 -14.35 -2.51
N GLU A 403 -5.46 -15.31 -3.09
CA GLU A 403 -4.58 -16.24 -2.40
C GLU A 403 -3.15 -15.99 -2.87
N ARG A 404 -2.24 -15.76 -1.93
CA ARG A 404 -0.85 -15.44 -2.19
C ARG A 404 0.06 -16.39 -1.44
N ASP A 405 0.92 -17.09 -2.18
CA ASP A 405 1.94 -18.00 -1.67
C ASP A 405 3.31 -17.36 -1.87
N THR A 406 4.09 -17.25 -0.79
CA THR A 406 5.47 -16.80 -0.84
C THR A 406 6.37 -17.84 -0.21
N PHE A 407 7.42 -18.22 -0.90
CA PHE A 407 8.47 -19.03 -0.30
C PHE A 407 9.85 -18.42 -0.55
N ARG A 408 10.78 -18.66 0.37
CA ARG A 408 12.16 -18.21 0.28
C ARG A 408 13.06 -19.24 0.92
N VAL A 409 14.16 -19.56 0.23
CA VAL A 409 15.21 -20.44 0.75
C VAL A 409 16.56 -19.78 0.52
N ILE A 410 17.35 -19.66 1.58
CA ILE A 410 18.74 -19.17 1.54
C ILE A 410 19.61 -20.22 2.21
N THR A 411 20.69 -20.58 1.59
CA THR A 411 21.70 -21.46 2.16
C THR A 411 23.10 -20.93 1.90
N GLY A 412 24.04 -21.32 2.73
CA GLY A 412 25.40 -20.84 2.58
C GLY A 412 26.34 -21.37 3.63
N ALA A 413 27.54 -20.87 3.58
CA ALA A 413 28.58 -21.16 4.55
C ALA A 413 29.17 -19.85 5.10
N LYS A 414 29.53 -19.87 6.37
CA LYS A 414 30.23 -18.78 7.05
C LYS A 414 31.29 -19.31 7.99
N GLY A 415 32.26 -18.49 8.26
CA GLY A 415 33.32 -18.88 9.19
C GLY A 415 34.43 -17.85 9.25
N THR A 416 35.51 -18.22 9.94
CA THR A 416 36.70 -17.40 10.11
C THR A 416 37.89 -18.05 9.38
N LEU A 417 38.51 -17.28 8.49
CA LEU A 417 39.74 -17.63 7.76
C LEU A 417 40.90 -16.87 8.38
N PHE A 418 42.11 -17.41 8.35
CA PHE A 418 43.38 -16.72 8.68
C PHE A 418 43.32 -15.83 9.94
N GLY A 419 42.79 -16.36 11.03
CA GLY A 419 42.80 -15.74 12.33
C GLY A 419 41.66 -14.76 12.60
N ASN A 420 41.53 -13.66 11.88
CA ASN A 420 40.50 -12.63 12.13
C ASN A 420 39.70 -12.21 10.86
N TRP A 421 39.80 -12.98 9.80
CA TRP A 421 39.04 -12.75 8.58
C TRP A 421 37.80 -13.62 8.55
N ASP A 422 36.64 -13.02 8.70
CA ASP A 422 35.38 -13.68 8.54
C ASP A 422 34.94 -13.70 7.08
N TYR A 423 34.27 -14.77 6.67
CA TYR A 423 33.60 -14.87 5.39
C TYR A 423 32.16 -15.35 5.55
N GLU A 424 31.33 -14.98 4.61
CA GLU A 424 30.01 -15.52 4.40
C GLU A 424 29.73 -15.65 2.90
N THR A 425 29.32 -16.83 2.49
CA THR A 425 28.84 -17.08 1.12
C THR A 425 27.42 -17.58 1.18
N PHE A 426 26.59 -17.16 0.22
CA PHE A 426 25.21 -17.60 0.17
C PHE A 426 24.69 -17.69 -1.26
N ILE A 427 23.70 -18.57 -1.43
CA ILE A 427 22.81 -18.62 -2.58
C ILE A 427 21.38 -18.62 -2.07
N GLY A 428 20.44 -18.09 -2.85
CA GLY A 428 19.06 -18.00 -2.45
C GLY A 428 18.11 -17.95 -3.61
N TYR A 429 16.90 -18.39 -3.33
CA TYR A 429 15.77 -18.29 -4.22
C TYR A 429 14.52 -17.95 -3.41
N GLY A 430 13.74 -16.99 -3.92
CA GLY A 430 12.43 -16.66 -3.39
C GLY A 430 11.43 -16.48 -4.53
N ALA A 431 10.17 -16.80 -4.28
CA ALA A 431 9.10 -16.53 -5.21
C ALA A 431 7.79 -16.22 -4.50
N THR A 432 7.03 -15.30 -5.08
CA THR A 432 5.65 -14.97 -4.68
C THR A 432 4.73 -15.26 -5.85
N LYS A 433 3.65 -15.99 -5.60
CA LYS A 433 2.59 -16.27 -6.55
C LYS A 433 1.26 -15.82 -5.98
N GLU A 434 0.49 -15.06 -6.74
CA GLU A 434 -0.88 -14.68 -6.39
C GLU A 434 -1.85 -15.24 -7.43
N SER A 435 -2.97 -15.74 -6.94
CA SER A 435 -4.13 -16.11 -7.72
C SER A 435 -5.35 -15.37 -7.16
N GLN A 436 -6.00 -14.55 -7.98
CA GLN A 436 -7.12 -13.74 -7.54
C GLN A 436 -8.33 -13.99 -8.45
N VAL A 437 -9.49 -14.11 -7.83
CA VAL A 437 -10.78 -14.14 -8.52
C VAL A 437 -11.56 -12.90 -8.16
N SER A 438 -11.90 -12.10 -9.16
CA SER A 438 -12.75 -10.91 -9.02
C SER A 438 -14.20 -11.27 -9.34
N SER A 439 -15.14 -10.69 -8.63
CA SER A 439 -16.58 -10.91 -8.80
C SER A 439 -17.33 -9.59 -8.96
N GLY A 440 -18.58 -9.67 -9.37
CA GLY A 440 -19.46 -8.51 -9.51
C GLY A 440 -19.27 -7.72 -10.82
N GLN A 441 -18.61 -8.31 -11.82
CA GLN A 441 -18.39 -7.74 -13.16
C GLN A 441 -19.28 -8.42 -14.18
N VAL A 442 -19.38 -7.81 -15.38
CA VAL A 442 -20.24 -8.30 -16.46
C VAL A 442 -19.48 -8.35 -17.79
N ASN A 443 -19.77 -9.36 -18.62
CA ASN A 443 -19.31 -9.42 -19.99
C ASN A 443 -20.07 -8.39 -20.83
N VAL A 444 -19.35 -7.38 -21.30
CA VAL A 444 -19.89 -6.24 -22.03
C VAL A 444 -20.56 -6.67 -23.34
N LEU A 445 -20.00 -7.66 -24.06
CA LEU A 445 -20.56 -8.16 -25.31
C LEU A 445 -21.84 -8.95 -25.07
N ASN A 446 -21.83 -9.83 -24.05
CA ASN A 446 -23.03 -10.56 -23.65
C ASN A 446 -24.13 -9.59 -23.21
N PHE A 447 -23.74 -8.55 -22.44
CA PHE A 447 -24.70 -7.54 -21.99
C PHE A 447 -25.29 -6.77 -23.17
N LYS A 448 -24.46 -6.39 -24.17
CA LYS A 448 -24.92 -5.76 -25.40
C LYS A 448 -25.98 -6.61 -26.09
N TYR A 449 -25.66 -7.87 -26.38
CA TYR A 449 -26.62 -8.77 -27.07
C TYR A 449 -27.89 -9.00 -26.28
N ALA A 450 -27.80 -9.05 -24.95
CA ALA A 450 -28.95 -9.19 -24.05
C ALA A 450 -29.83 -7.94 -23.98
N LEU A 451 -29.26 -6.74 -24.17
CA LEU A 451 -30.01 -5.48 -24.27
C LEU A 451 -30.79 -5.38 -25.59
N GLU A 452 -30.26 -5.90 -26.69
CA GLU A 452 -30.83 -5.84 -28.01
C GLU A 452 -31.86 -6.95 -28.21
N ALA A 453 -33.02 -6.83 -27.54
CA ALA A 453 -34.09 -7.84 -27.61
C ALA A 453 -35.16 -7.49 -28.65
N VAL A 454 -35.75 -8.51 -29.22
CA VAL A 454 -36.89 -8.46 -30.17
C VAL A 454 -37.96 -9.49 -29.77
N PRO A 455 -39.24 -9.31 -30.16
CA PRO A 455 -40.25 -10.37 -29.99
C PRO A 455 -39.89 -11.60 -30.79
N ASP A 456 -40.19 -12.81 -30.31
CA ASP A 456 -39.95 -14.05 -31.04
C ASP A 456 -41.04 -14.35 -32.10
N VAL A 457 -41.21 -13.45 -33.03
CA VAL A 457 -42.26 -13.54 -34.07
C VAL A 457 -42.15 -14.81 -34.98
N ASN A 458 -41.02 -15.48 -34.92
CA ASN A 458 -40.77 -16.68 -35.76
C ASN A 458 -40.74 -17.98 -34.93
N ASP A 459 -41.07 -17.93 -33.62
CA ASP A 459 -41.05 -19.09 -32.72
C ASP A 459 -39.72 -19.87 -32.84
N VAL A 460 -38.61 -19.14 -32.62
CA VAL A 460 -37.25 -19.62 -32.88
C VAL A 460 -36.85 -20.77 -31.95
N ASP A 461 -37.39 -20.79 -30.74
CA ASP A 461 -37.14 -21.85 -29.77
C ASP A 461 -38.16 -22.99 -29.81
N GLY A 462 -39.29 -22.81 -30.54
CA GLY A 462 -40.29 -23.84 -30.84
C GLY A 462 -41.24 -24.12 -29.69
N ASP A 463 -41.46 -23.16 -28.78
CA ASP A 463 -42.35 -23.32 -27.64
C ASP A 463 -43.79 -22.84 -27.91
N GLY A 464 -44.01 -22.16 -29.03
CA GLY A 464 -45.33 -21.66 -29.50
C GLY A 464 -45.67 -20.25 -28.98
N ASP A 465 -44.81 -19.59 -28.21
CA ASP A 465 -44.98 -18.19 -27.76
C ASP A 465 -44.20 -17.24 -28.69
N THR A 466 -44.91 -16.58 -29.58
CA THR A 466 -44.32 -15.58 -30.51
C THR A 466 -44.22 -14.19 -29.92
N THR A 467 -44.54 -13.97 -28.64
CA THR A 467 -44.59 -12.67 -27.97
C THR A 467 -43.49 -12.48 -26.96
N GLU A 468 -42.79 -13.52 -26.62
CA GLU A 468 -41.68 -13.43 -25.67
C GLU A 468 -40.49 -12.65 -26.25
N ALA A 469 -39.60 -12.19 -25.34
CA ALA A 469 -38.39 -11.48 -25.71
C ALA A 469 -37.24 -12.47 -25.99
N ILE A 470 -36.64 -12.39 -27.18
CA ILE A 470 -35.40 -13.09 -27.50
C ILE A 470 -34.30 -12.10 -27.85
N CYS A 471 -33.03 -12.49 -27.71
CA CYS A 471 -31.91 -11.68 -28.22
C CYS A 471 -31.97 -11.60 -29.76
N SER A 472 -31.79 -10.41 -30.32
CA SER A 472 -31.86 -10.19 -31.79
C SER A 472 -30.76 -10.95 -32.53
N ASN A 473 -29.56 -11.05 -31.94
CA ASN A 473 -28.40 -11.71 -32.54
C ASN A 473 -28.51 -13.25 -32.50
N ALA A 474 -28.50 -13.89 -33.65
CA ALA A 474 -28.63 -15.36 -33.78
C ALA A 474 -27.46 -16.14 -33.19
N ASP A 475 -26.21 -15.62 -33.33
CA ASP A 475 -25.03 -16.28 -32.77
C ASP A 475 -25.03 -16.19 -31.25
N ALA A 476 -25.52 -15.09 -30.69
CA ALA A 476 -25.71 -14.93 -29.26
C ALA A 476 -26.77 -15.92 -28.73
N ARG A 477 -27.90 -16.09 -29.45
CA ARG A 477 -28.91 -17.11 -29.07
C ARG A 477 -28.32 -18.53 -29.07
N ALA A 478 -27.50 -18.87 -30.06
CA ALA A 478 -26.77 -20.14 -30.09
C ALA A 478 -25.81 -20.32 -28.90
N GLN A 479 -25.44 -19.24 -28.23
CA GLN A 479 -24.63 -19.19 -27.01
C GLN A 479 -25.47 -18.98 -25.73
N ASN A 480 -26.74 -19.33 -25.77
CA ASN A 480 -27.70 -19.21 -24.67
C ASN A 480 -27.93 -17.76 -24.18
N CYS A 481 -27.97 -16.80 -25.10
CA CYS A 481 -28.32 -15.42 -24.77
C CYS A 481 -29.72 -15.34 -24.16
N VAL A 482 -29.85 -14.69 -23.05
CA VAL A 482 -31.10 -14.36 -22.38
C VAL A 482 -31.27 -12.86 -22.35
N PRO A 483 -32.38 -12.29 -22.88
CA PRO A 483 -32.63 -10.86 -22.83
C PRO A 483 -32.59 -10.29 -21.41
N VAL A 484 -31.99 -9.07 -21.27
CA VAL A 484 -31.83 -8.42 -19.97
C VAL A 484 -32.79 -7.24 -19.82
N ASN A 485 -33.63 -7.30 -18.84
CA ASN A 485 -34.50 -6.17 -18.46
C ASN A 485 -33.76 -5.25 -17.49
N VAL A 486 -33.46 -4.02 -17.91
CA VAL A 486 -32.77 -3.01 -17.08
C VAL A 486 -33.72 -2.02 -16.43
N PHE A 487 -35.02 -2.12 -16.65
CA PHE A 487 -36.05 -1.15 -16.24
C PHE A 487 -36.67 -1.54 -14.88
N GLY A 488 -36.30 -0.83 -13.84
CA GLY A 488 -36.82 -1.02 -12.48
C GLY A 488 -35.95 -1.81 -11.52
N PHE A 489 -36.42 -1.99 -10.30
CA PHE A 489 -35.71 -2.75 -9.27
C PHE A 489 -35.80 -4.25 -9.53
N ASN A 490 -34.69 -4.97 -9.29
CA ASN A 490 -34.60 -6.44 -9.40
C ASN A 490 -35.17 -6.99 -10.72
N SER A 491 -35.00 -6.24 -11.81
CA SER A 491 -35.57 -6.56 -13.13
C SER A 491 -34.70 -7.54 -13.92
N ILE A 492 -33.42 -7.71 -13.56
CA ILE A 492 -32.53 -8.67 -14.22
C ILE A 492 -32.84 -10.08 -13.69
N SER A 493 -33.34 -10.95 -14.56
CA SER A 493 -33.66 -12.33 -14.19
C SER A 493 -32.42 -13.15 -13.84
N PRO A 494 -32.52 -14.23 -13.03
CA PRO A 494 -31.38 -15.10 -12.75
C PRO A 494 -30.77 -15.73 -14.01
N ALA A 495 -31.54 -16.00 -15.04
CA ALA A 495 -31.07 -16.53 -16.32
C ALA A 495 -30.24 -15.47 -17.08
N ALA A 496 -30.76 -14.23 -17.18
CA ALA A 496 -30.02 -13.10 -17.76
C ALA A 496 -28.75 -12.78 -16.96
N PHE A 497 -28.82 -12.81 -15.62
CA PHE A 497 -27.65 -12.67 -14.78
C PHE A 497 -26.57 -13.71 -15.12
N ASN A 498 -26.93 -14.98 -15.20
CA ASN A 498 -25.97 -16.05 -15.52
C ASN A 498 -25.31 -15.87 -16.89
N TYR A 499 -26.03 -15.29 -17.85
CA TYR A 499 -25.49 -15.02 -19.20
C TYR A 499 -24.53 -13.82 -19.21
N ILE A 500 -24.80 -12.77 -18.45
CA ILE A 500 -24.01 -11.54 -18.49
C ILE A 500 -22.86 -11.49 -17.48
N GLN A 501 -22.85 -12.30 -16.42
CA GLN A 501 -21.79 -12.25 -15.40
C GLN A 501 -20.42 -12.64 -15.98
N ALA A 502 -19.37 -12.00 -15.50
CA ALA A 502 -18.00 -12.26 -15.91
C ALA A 502 -17.03 -12.14 -14.72
N PRO A 503 -16.77 -13.23 -13.99
CA PRO A 503 -15.69 -13.20 -13.03
C PRO A 503 -14.34 -13.04 -13.75
N SER A 504 -13.44 -12.21 -13.19
CA SER A 504 -12.10 -12.02 -13.72
C SER A 504 -11.07 -12.82 -12.93
N LEU A 505 -10.03 -13.28 -13.61
CA LEU A 505 -8.92 -14.01 -13.02
C LEU A 505 -7.63 -13.22 -13.18
N LEU A 506 -6.90 -13.02 -12.08
CA LEU A 506 -5.55 -12.48 -12.08
C LEU A 506 -4.58 -13.56 -11.61
N SER A 507 -3.50 -13.76 -12.36
CA SER A 507 -2.36 -14.59 -11.96
C SER A 507 -1.10 -13.73 -11.95
N THR A 508 -0.38 -13.72 -10.84
CA THR A 508 0.92 -13.05 -10.76
C THR A 508 2.01 -14.02 -10.34
N PHE A 509 3.23 -13.70 -10.75
CA PHE A 509 4.41 -14.44 -10.35
C PHE A 509 5.59 -13.49 -10.24
N THR A 510 6.25 -13.50 -9.10
CA THR A 510 7.49 -12.74 -8.86
C THR A 510 8.55 -13.71 -8.36
N SER A 511 9.77 -13.60 -8.86
CA SER A 511 10.88 -14.42 -8.35
C SER A 511 12.16 -13.62 -8.20
N GLN A 512 12.98 -14.05 -7.26
CA GLN A 512 14.28 -13.47 -6.95
C GLN A 512 15.31 -14.58 -6.78
N LYS A 513 16.43 -14.48 -7.50
CA LYS A 513 17.61 -15.33 -7.32
C LYS A 513 18.73 -14.48 -6.74
N LEU A 514 19.44 -15.01 -5.78
CA LEU A 514 20.53 -14.32 -5.09
C LEU A 514 21.76 -15.21 -5.02
N ALA A 515 22.92 -14.59 -5.15
CA ALA A 515 24.20 -15.20 -4.78
C ALA A 515 25.13 -14.11 -4.24
N GLY A 516 25.95 -14.45 -3.25
CA GLY A 516 26.87 -13.46 -2.69
C GLY A 516 28.01 -14.08 -1.91
N ALA A 517 29.10 -13.31 -1.82
CA ALA A 517 30.25 -13.62 -1.01
C ALA A 517 30.76 -12.35 -0.33
N ASN A 518 30.82 -12.36 0.98
CA ASN A 518 31.24 -11.26 1.83
C ASN A 518 32.47 -11.66 2.63
N PHE A 519 33.43 -10.76 2.76
CA PHE A 519 34.67 -10.94 3.52
C PHE A 519 34.88 -9.70 4.39
N ARG A 520 35.35 -9.90 5.63
CA ARG A 520 35.68 -8.81 6.54
C ARG A 520 36.81 -9.21 7.47
N GLY A 521 37.62 -8.23 7.86
CA GLY A 521 38.70 -8.45 8.76
C GLY A 521 39.54 -7.21 9.02
N ASP A 522 40.51 -7.34 9.89
CA ASP A 522 41.47 -6.28 10.19
C ASP A 522 42.71 -6.44 9.30
N LEU A 523 43.10 -5.37 8.55
CA LEU A 523 44.26 -5.39 7.67
C LEU A 523 45.57 -5.23 8.45
N PHE A 524 45.70 -4.16 9.24
CA PHE A 524 46.83 -3.90 10.11
C PHE A 524 46.46 -2.95 11.24
N LYS A 525 47.31 -2.90 12.27
CA LYS A 525 47.08 -2.01 13.43
C LYS A 525 47.67 -0.64 13.17
N LEU A 526 46.83 0.39 13.27
CA LEU A 526 47.22 1.80 13.39
C LEU A 526 47.42 2.16 14.86
N PRO A 527 48.06 3.32 15.18
CA PRO A 527 48.23 3.75 16.57
C PRO A 527 46.90 3.82 17.37
N ALA A 528 45.80 4.16 16.70
CA ALA A 528 44.48 4.29 17.35
C ALA A 528 43.66 3.01 17.33
N GLY A 529 44.07 1.95 16.64
CA GLY A 529 43.33 0.68 16.53
C GLY A 529 43.53 0.01 15.16
N PRO A 530 42.84 -1.12 14.91
CA PRO A 530 42.96 -1.78 13.63
C PRO A 530 42.29 -1.01 12.49
N LEU A 531 42.88 -1.00 11.30
CA LEU A 531 42.21 -0.69 10.05
C LEU A 531 41.34 -1.89 9.67
N SER A 532 40.01 -1.75 9.80
CA SER A 532 39.08 -2.81 9.47
C SER A 532 38.51 -2.58 8.08
N ILE A 533 38.39 -3.64 7.30
CA ILE A 533 37.77 -3.61 5.98
C ILE A 533 36.70 -4.70 5.85
N ALA A 534 35.72 -4.42 4.98
CA ALA A 534 34.78 -5.40 4.47
C ALA A 534 34.60 -5.22 2.97
N GLY A 535 34.37 -6.30 2.26
CA GLY A 535 34.16 -6.27 0.82
C GLY A 535 33.45 -7.52 0.35
N GLY A 536 32.88 -7.46 -0.84
CA GLY A 536 32.15 -8.60 -1.37
C GLY A 536 31.62 -8.39 -2.76
N PHE A 537 31.03 -9.46 -3.26
CA PHE A 537 30.33 -9.50 -4.54
C PHE A 537 28.94 -10.05 -4.31
N GLU A 538 27.95 -9.48 -5.00
CA GLU A 538 26.57 -9.93 -4.97
C GLU A 538 26.03 -9.97 -6.41
N TRP A 539 25.27 -11.00 -6.72
CA TRP A 539 24.50 -11.14 -7.95
C TRP A 539 23.04 -11.36 -7.61
N ARG A 540 22.16 -10.72 -8.37
CA ARG A 540 20.71 -10.84 -8.21
C ARG A 540 20.01 -10.81 -9.56
N GLU A 541 18.99 -11.65 -9.71
CA GLU A 541 18.02 -11.63 -10.81
C GLU A 541 16.63 -11.47 -10.23
N GLU A 542 15.86 -10.57 -10.80
CA GLU A 542 14.45 -10.32 -10.46
C GLU A 542 13.60 -10.54 -11.72
N TYR A 543 12.51 -11.26 -11.56
CA TYR A 543 11.52 -11.49 -12.61
C TYR A 543 10.12 -11.23 -12.05
N ALA A 544 9.23 -10.63 -12.85
CA ALA A 544 7.82 -10.49 -12.50
C ALA A 544 6.93 -10.64 -13.72
N ARG A 545 5.75 -11.21 -13.48
CA ARG A 545 4.65 -11.30 -14.40
C ARG A 545 3.34 -11.05 -13.69
N SER A 546 2.47 -10.24 -14.31
CA SER A 546 1.10 -9.99 -13.89
C SER A 546 0.19 -10.11 -15.09
N GLU A 547 -0.81 -10.99 -15.02
CA GLU A 547 -1.65 -11.32 -16.17
C GLU A 547 -3.09 -11.57 -15.74
N PHE A 548 -3.99 -10.77 -16.25
CA PHE A 548 -5.43 -10.99 -16.17
C PHE A 548 -5.91 -11.95 -17.27
N ASP A 549 -7.12 -12.48 -17.13
CA ASP A 549 -7.78 -13.22 -18.20
C ASP A 549 -8.01 -12.34 -19.45
N PRO A 550 -8.21 -12.95 -20.64
CA PRO A 550 -8.33 -12.19 -21.88
C PRO A 550 -9.49 -11.19 -21.92
N LEU A 551 -10.58 -11.47 -21.19
CA LEU A 551 -11.73 -10.59 -21.15
C LEU A 551 -11.41 -9.28 -20.40
N GLN A 552 -10.71 -9.39 -19.28
CA GLN A 552 -10.21 -8.24 -18.52
C GLN A 552 -9.12 -7.49 -19.29
N GLN A 553 -8.19 -8.20 -19.94
CA GLN A 553 -7.15 -7.54 -20.74
C GLN A 553 -7.74 -6.68 -21.87
N ALA A 554 -8.85 -7.11 -22.45
CA ALA A 554 -9.57 -6.38 -23.49
C ALA A 554 -10.56 -5.32 -22.94
N GLY A 555 -10.75 -5.19 -21.60
CA GLY A 555 -11.76 -4.33 -21.00
C GLY A 555 -13.20 -4.78 -21.22
N LEU A 556 -13.40 -6.02 -21.65
CA LEU A 556 -14.71 -6.58 -22.01
C LEU A 556 -15.47 -7.20 -20.81
N ASN A 557 -14.90 -7.18 -19.62
CA ASN A 557 -15.59 -7.54 -18.37
C ASN A 557 -16.16 -6.33 -17.63
N ALA A 558 -16.31 -5.18 -18.31
CA ALA A 558 -16.68 -3.88 -17.76
C ALA A 558 -15.68 -3.31 -16.73
N GLY A 559 -14.56 -3.96 -16.49
CA GLY A 559 -13.44 -3.44 -15.69
C GLY A 559 -12.41 -2.72 -16.55
N ASN A 560 -11.37 -2.22 -15.91
CA ASN A 560 -10.26 -1.57 -16.60
C ASN A 560 -9.55 -2.56 -17.52
N ALA A 561 -9.24 -2.14 -18.76
CA ALA A 561 -8.35 -2.90 -19.63
C ALA A 561 -6.92 -2.86 -19.07
N ILE A 562 -6.44 -3.99 -18.59
CA ILE A 562 -5.10 -4.13 -17.98
C ILE A 562 -4.37 -5.24 -18.73
N PRO A 563 -3.53 -4.90 -19.72
CA PRO A 563 -2.74 -5.88 -20.45
C PRO A 563 -1.68 -6.54 -19.56
N ARG A 564 -1.14 -7.66 -20.03
CA ARG A 564 -0.08 -8.39 -19.33
C ARG A 564 1.17 -7.53 -19.15
N THR A 565 1.66 -7.44 -17.92
CA THR A 565 2.99 -6.91 -17.58
C THR A 565 3.94 -8.06 -17.33
N GLU A 566 5.13 -8.01 -17.95
CA GLU A 566 6.18 -9.01 -17.74
C GLU A 566 7.56 -8.38 -17.97
N GLY A 567 8.53 -8.72 -17.11
CA GLY A 567 9.90 -8.27 -17.27
C GLY A 567 10.85 -8.92 -16.29
N GLU A 568 12.13 -8.72 -16.56
CA GLU A 568 13.23 -9.19 -15.72
C GLU A 568 14.42 -8.23 -15.78
N PHE A 569 15.24 -8.26 -14.78
CA PHE A 569 16.56 -7.66 -14.80
C PHE A 569 17.52 -8.44 -13.91
N ASP A 570 18.79 -8.33 -14.21
CA ASP A 570 19.88 -8.81 -13.35
C ASP A 570 20.85 -7.68 -12.99
N VAL A 571 21.53 -7.85 -11.88
CA VAL A 571 22.58 -6.96 -11.42
C VAL A 571 23.72 -7.75 -10.80
N THR A 572 24.94 -7.33 -11.12
CA THR A 572 26.17 -7.78 -10.46
C THR A 572 26.83 -6.60 -9.78
N ASP A 573 27.02 -6.69 -8.49
CA ASP A 573 27.59 -5.64 -7.64
C ASP A 573 28.91 -6.09 -7.00
N GLY A 574 29.84 -5.13 -6.87
CA GLY A 574 30.99 -5.25 -5.99
C GLY A 574 31.05 -4.08 -5.02
N TYR A 575 31.41 -4.32 -3.77
CA TYR A 575 31.52 -3.28 -2.76
C TYR A 575 32.78 -3.41 -1.91
N LEU A 576 33.22 -2.26 -1.38
CA LEU A 576 34.34 -2.15 -0.44
C LEU A 576 33.98 -1.14 0.65
N GLU A 577 34.21 -1.50 1.90
CA GLU A 577 34.03 -0.67 3.08
C GLU A 577 35.30 -0.66 3.92
N ALA A 578 35.65 0.49 4.48
CA ALA A 578 36.79 0.63 5.39
C ALA A 578 36.45 1.50 6.59
N ARG A 579 36.99 1.13 7.78
CA ARG A 579 36.94 1.92 9.00
C ARG A 579 38.35 2.19 9.51
N ILE A 580 38.68 3.47 9.62
CA ILE A 580 40.03 3.97 9.94
C ILE A 580 39.96 4.67 11.32
N PRO A 581 40.43 4.06 12.39
CA PRO A 581 40.57 4.76 13.66
C PRO A 581 41.72 5.74 13.57
N LEU A 582 41.46 7.04 13.78
CA LEU A 582 42.42 8.13 13.63
C LEU A 582 43.04 8.53 14.96
N VAL A 583 42.22 8.63 16.01
CA VAL A 583 42.64 9.05 17.37
C VAL A 583 42.00 8.15 18.41
N LYS A 584 42.74 7.85 19.49
CA LYS A 584 42.29 7.13 20.64
C LYS A 584 42.90 7.71 21.91
N ASP A 585 42.07 7.90 22.96
CA ASP A 585 42.47 8.31 24.32
C ASP A 585 43.31 9.61 24.37
N ALA A 586 42.99 10.60 23.47
CA ALA A 586 43.55 11.95 23.51
C ALA A 586 42.63 12.97 24.15
N PRO A 587 43.15 14.11 24.65
CA PRO A 587 42.31 15.20 25.17
C PRO A 587 41.27 15.64 24.12
N PHE A 588 40.01 15.74 24.52
CA PHE A 588 38.85 16.04 23.65
C PHE A 588 38.65 15.10 22.43
N ALA A 589 39.33 13.96 22.42
CA ALA A 589 39.20 12.93 21.40
C ALA A 589 39.41 11.53 22.01
N LYS A 590 38.46 11.10 22.84
CA LYS A 590 38.44 9.73 23.39
C LYS A 590 38.49 8.69 22.28
N SER A 591 37.79 8.98 21.18
CA SER A 591 37.92 8.29 19.90
C SER A 591 37.59 9.20 18.73
N LEU A 592 38.26 9.02 17.61
CA LEU A 592 37.96 9.61 16.32
C LEU A 592 38.18 8.54 15.25
N ALA A 593 37.17 8.26 14.48
CA ALA A 593 37.23 7.30 13.38
C ALA A 593 36.58 7.86 12.12
N LEU A 594 37.12 7.49 10.99
CA LEU A 594 36.57 7.76 9.66
C LEU A 594 36.12 6.42 9.05
N SER A 595 34.94 6.39 8.47
CA SER A 595 34.41 5.22 7.73
C SER A 595 34.05 5.64 6.31
N GLY A 596 34.26 4.75 5.35
CA GLY A 596 33.87 4.96 3.97
C GLY A 596 33.45 3.67 3.31
N ALA A 597 32.50 3.74 2.40
CA ALA A 597 32.04 2.63 1.59
C ALA A 597 31.81 3.07 0.15
N VAL A 598 32.11 2.19 -0.79
CA VAL A 598 31.80 2.37 -2.22
C VAL A 598 31.23 1.06 -2.76
N ARG A 599 30.21 1.17 -3.59
CA ARG A 599 29.61 0.05 -4.34
C ARG A 599 29.46 0.44 -5.79
N SER A 600 29.86 -0.46 -6.68
CA SER A 600 29.64 -0.36 -8.12
C SER A 600 28.85 -1.57 -8.59
N GLY A 601 27.76 -1.32 -9.29
CA GLY A 601 26.88 -2.34 -9.83
C GLY A 601 26.70 -2.17 -11.34
N LYS A 602 26.49 -3.29 -12.03
CA LYS A 602 26.12 -3.33 -13.45
C LYS A 602 24.74 -3.96 -13.57
N TYR A 603 23.76 -3.14 -13.93
CA TYR A 603 22.38 -3.55 -14.21
C TYR A 603 22.19 -3.85 -15.69
N SER A 604 21.37 -4.87 -16.00
CA SER A 604 20.98 -5.17 -17.38
C SER A 604 20.11 -4.06 -18.00
N THR A 605 19.43 -3.25 -17.16
CA THR A 605 18.49 -2.19 -17.59
C THR A 605 19.14 -0.82 -17.72
N VAL A 606 19.79 -0.32 -16.66
CA VAL A 606 20.33 1.06 -16.60
C VAL A 606 21.84 1.14 -16.74
N GLY A 607 22.53 0.00 -16.91
CA GLY A 607 23.99 -0.05 -17.01
C GLY A 607 24.69 0.13 -15.66
N ASN A 608 25.77 0.92 -15.64
CA ASN A 608 26.62 1.04 -14.45
C ASN A 608 26.04 2.04 -13.45
N THR A 609 26.01 1.64 -12.18
CA THR A 609 25.61 2.49 -11.06
C THR A 609 26.76 2.58 -10.06
N THR A 610 26.88 3.72 -9.37
CA THR A 610 27.87 3.89 -8.30
C THR A 610 27.24 4.59 -7.12
N SER A 611 27.41 4.04 -5.95
CA SER A 611 26.99 4.65 -4.67
C SER A 611 28.15 4.69 -3.70
N TRP A 612 28.17 5.67 -2.81
CA TRP A 612 29.22 5.80 -1.81
C TRP A 612 28.69 6.40 -0.50
N THR A 613 29.41 6.15 0.58
CA THR A 613 29.15 6.73 1.89
C THR A 613 30.46 7.12 2.54
N ALA A 614 30.51 8.29 3.16
CA ALA A 614 31.59 8.73 4.04
C ALA A 614 31.01 9.13 5.39
N ALA A 615 31.61 8.68 6.49
CA ALA A 615 31.12 8.94 7.83
C ALA A 615 32.26 9.25 8.78
N LEU A 616 32.00 10.18 9.71
CA LEU A 616 32.88 10.58 10.80
C LEU A 616 32.22 10.26 12.14
N GLU A 617 32.95 9.59 13.00
CA GLU A 617 32.57 9.33 14.38
C GLU A 617 33.61 9.98 15.32
N TRP A 618 33.16 10.91 16.18
CA TRP A 618 34.00 11.60 17.14
C TRP A 618 33.38 11.53 18.53
N SER A 619 34.12 10.94 19.46
CA SER A 619 33.78 10.96 20.89
C SER A 619 34.76 11.88 21.61
N PRO A 620 34.38 13.13 21.93
CA PRO A 620 35.25 14.03 22.73
C PRO A 620 35.51 13.48 24.12
N VAL A 621 34.50 12.86 24.71
CA VAL A 621 34.53 12.15 26.01
C VAL A 621 33.75 10.84 25.86
N SER A 622 33.84 9.95 26.84
CA SER A 622 33.16 8.64 26.81
C SER A 622 31.64 8.73 26.74
N ASP A 623 31.04 9.80 27.22
CA ASP A 623 29.60 9.96 27.36
C ASP A 623 28.94 10.63 26.16
N ILE A 624 29.75 11.29 25.30
CA ILE A 624 29.26 12.02 24.14
C ILE A 624 29.90 11.48 22.85
N ARG A 625 29.09 11.20 21.87
CA ARG A 625 29.53 10.85 20.52
C ARG A 625 28.79 11.71 19.49
N VAL A 626 29.56 12.34 18.63
CA VAL A 626 29.11 13.05 17.44
C VAL A 626 29.30 12.15 16.24
N ARG A 627 28.32 12.06 15.39
CA ARG A 627 28.36 11.32 14.12
C ARG A 627 27.90 12.19 12.97
N ALA A 628 28.54 12.03 11.82
CA ALA A 628 28.16 12.71 10.59
C ALA A 628 28.32 11.74 9.44
N THR A 629 27.32 11.67 8.58
CA THR A 629 27.34 10.79 7.39
C THR A 629 26.87 11.57 6.19
N GLN A 630 27.62 11.42 5.08
CA GLN A 630 27.23 11.85 3.75
C GLN A 630 27.18 10.63 2.84
N ALA A 631 26.07 10.44 2.12
CA ALA A 631 25.90 9.31 1.22
C ALA A 631 25.31 9.74 -0.11
N LEU A 632 25.76 9.12 -1.19
CA LEU A 632 25.10 9.06 -2.47
C LEU A 632 24.48 7.66 -2.60
N ALA A 633 23.18 7.60 -2.52
CA ALA A 633 22.39 6.39 -2.73
C ALA A 633 21.81 6.37 -4.14
N VAL A 634 21.54 5.18 -4.66
CA VAL A 634 20.98 5.01 -6.01
C VAL A 634 19.78 4.06 -5.96
N ARG A 635 18.83 4.28 -6.88
CA ARG A 635 17.74 3.35 -7.15
C ARG A 635 17.61 3.12 -8.66
N ALA A 636 17.67 1.86 -9.08
CA ALA A 636 17.33 1.46 -10.44
C ALA A 636 15.79 1.39 -10.58
N PRO A 637 15.25 1.68 -11.78
CA PRO A 637 13.82 1.49 -12.05
C PRO A 637 13.41 0.02 -11.82
N ASN A 638 12.21 -0.19 -11.31
CA ASN A 638 11.63 -1.53 -11.15
C ASN A 638 10.97 -2.01 -12.45
N ILE A 639 10.50 -3.26 -12.46
CA ILE A 639 9.92 -3.90 -13.65
C ILE A 639 8.63 -3.18 -14.10
N ASN A 640 7.78 -2.75 -13.17
CA ASN A 640 6.56 -2.02 -13.50
C ASN A 640 6.87 -0.66 -14.11
N GLU A 641 7.82 0.07 -13.54
CA GLU A 641 8.23 1.38 -14.06
C GLU A 641 8.79 1.30 -15.48
N LEU A 642 9.45 0.18 -15.82
CA LEU A 642 10.04 -0.02 -17.15
C LEU A 642 9.04 -0.60 -18.16
N TYR A 643 8.26 -1.60 -17.77
CA TYR A 643 7.61 -2.51 -18.71
C TYR A 643 6.08 -2.56 -18.60
N SER A 644 5.44 -1.80 -17.67
CA SER A 644 3.97 -1.75 -17.64
C SER A 644 3.43 -1.23 -18.96
N PRO A 645 2.57 -2.00 -19.65
CA PRO A 645 1.89 -1.52 -20.83
C PRO A 645 0.88 -0.41 -20.46
N PRO A 646 0.36 0.36 -21.43
CA PRO A 646 -0.73 1.28 -21.19
C PRO A 646 -1.92 0.56 -20.55
N SER A 647 -2.16 0.81 -19.27
CA SER A 647 -3.21 0.17 -18.47
C SER A 647 -4.28 1.20 -18.14
N GLN A 648 -5.52 0.86 -18.40
CA GLN A 648 -6.66 1.78 -18.18
C GLN A 648 -6.85 2.06 -16.69
N THR A 649 -7.14 3.31 -16.37
CA THR A 649 -7.41 3.79 -15.03
C THR A 649 -8.47 4.88 -15.04
N PHE A 650 -9.14 5.10 -13.89
CA PHE A 650 -10.19 6.12 -13.72
C PHE A 650 -9.97 6.92 -12.43
N PRO A 651 -8.86 7.64 -12.30
CA PRO A 651 -8.63 8.47 -11.13
C PRO A 651 -9.58 9.66 -11.08
N SER A 652 -9.85 10.15 -9.88
CA SER A 652 -10.44 11.47 -9.69
C SER A 652 -9.37 12.50 -10.01
N VAL A 653 -9.76 13.56 -10.74
CA VAL A 653 -8.90 14.69 -11.08
C VAL A 653 -9.62 16.00 -10.80
N THR A 654 -8.86 17.03 -10.46
CA THR A 654 -9.38 18.38 -10.25
C THR A 654 -9.35 19.12 -11.58
N ASP A 655 -10.52 19.39 -12.14
CA ASP A 655 -10.61 20.11 -13.41
C ASP A 655 -10.45 21.61 -13.19
N PRO A 656 -9.37 22.26 -13.67
CA PRO A 656 -9.12 23.69 -13.47
C PRO A 656 -10.14 24.62 -14.12
N CYS A 657 -11.01 24.07 -14.96
CA CYS A 657 -12.06 24.87 -15.64
C CYS A 657 -13.36 24.96 -14.81
N VAL A 658 -13.51 24.23 -13.71
CA VAL A 658 -14.72 24.29 -12.89
C VAL A 658 -14.94 25.69 -12.33
N GLY A 659 -16.16 26.21 -12.45
CA GLY A 659 -16.54 27.55 -11.99
C GLY A 659 -16.21 28.67 -12.96
N VAL A 660 -15.50 28.44 -14.06
CA VAL A 660 -15.19 29.45 -15.08
C VAL A 660 -16.47 29.98 -15.70
N THR A 661 -16.58 31.33 -15.79
CA THR A 661 -17.72 32.03 -16.40
C THR A 661 -17.31 32.71 -17.73
N ALA A 662 -18.27 33.25 -18.45
CA ALA A 662 -17.99 33.99 -19.69
C ALA A 662 -17.05 35.18 -19.49
N THR A 663 -16.99 35.76 -18.30
CA THR A 663 -16.26 36.99 -17.98
C THR A 663 -15.19 36.85 -16.91
N SER A 664 -15.03 35.69 -16.29
CA SER A 664 -14.00 35.44 -15.27
C SER A 664 -12.58 35.58 -15.87
N VAL A 665 -11.62 36.03 -15.08
CA VAL A 665 -10.24 36.35 -15.49
C VAL A 665 -9.15 35.60 -14.68
N GLY A 666 -9.49 34.47 -14.17
CA GLY A 666 -8.52 33.62 -13.49
C GLY A 666 -7.42 33.07 -14.41
N GLN A 667 -6.39 32.48 -13.83
CA GLN A 667 -5.20 31.98 -14.52
C GLN A 667 -5.53 31.04 -15.69
N TYR A 668 -6.53 30.17 -15.54
CA TYR A 668 -6.91 29.13 -16.51
C TYR A 668 -8.10 29.52 -17.40
N ASP A 669 -8.81 30.60 -17.05
CA ASP A 669 -10.14 30.91 -17.57
C ASP A 669 -10.17 31.16 -19.09
N VAL A 670 -9.14 31.83 -19.63
CA VAL A 670 -9.05 32.11 -21.08
C VAL A 670 -8.84 30.80 -21.86
N ALA A 671 -7.93 29.93 -21.38
CA ALA A 671 -7.67 28.64 -22.02
C ALA A 671 -8.88 27.69 -21.89
N CYS A 672 -9.56 27.70 -20.76
CA CYS A 672 -10.79 26.94 -20.55
C CYS A 672 -11.91 27.34 -21.51
N ARG A 673 -12.17 28.65 -21.64
CA ARG A 673 -13.19 29.17 -22.60
C ARG A 673 -12.85 28.91 -24.07
N ALA A 674 -11.58 28.71 -24.39
CA ALA A 674 -11.18 28.36 -25.75
C ALA A 674 -11.60 26.93 -26.14
N ASN A 675 -11.92 26.06 -25.18
CA ASN A 675 -12.45 24.74 -25.46
C ASN A 675 -13.95 24.83 -25.83
N PRO A 676 -14.37 24.30 -27.00
CA PRO A 676 -15.76 24.45 -27.47
C PRO A 676 -16.78 23.82 -26.51
N GLY A 677 -16.49 22.65 -25.91
CA GLY A 677 -17.40 22.00 -24.98
C GLY A 677 -17.55 22.77 -23.67
N VAL A 678 -16.46 23.34 -23.14
CA VAL A 678 -16.49 24.22 -21.96
C VAL A 678 -17.30 25.47 -22.24
N ALA A 679 -17.07 26.13 -23.41
CA ALA A 679 -17.83 27.30 -23.81
C ALA A 679 -19.33 27.00 -23.95
N ALA A 680 -19.71 25.85 -24.52
CA ALA A 680 -21.10 25.42 -24.61
C ALA A 680 -21.74 25.21 -23.24
N ASN A 681 -21.03 24.60 -22.30
CA ASN A 681 -21.50 24.39 -20.93
C ASN A 681 -21.71 25.74 -20.21
N ILE A 682 -20.75 26.68 -20.35
CA ILE A 682 -20.88 28.01 -19.76
C ILE A 682 -22.09 28.77 -20.36
N ALA A 683 -22.32 28.63 -21.65
CA ALA A 683 -23.47 29.27 -22.30
C ALA A 683 -24.81 28.71 -21.78
N ALA A 684 -24.86 27.43 -21.46
CA ALA A 684 -26.06 26.77 -20.95
C ALA A 684 -26.30 27.03 -19.45
N ASN A 685 -25.26 27.11 -18.64
CA ASN A 685 -25.36 27.09 -17.18
C ASN A 685 -24.87 28.41 -16.51
N GLY A 686 -24.29 29.34 -17.27
CA GLY A 686 -23.69 30.56 -16.74
C GLY A 686 -22.25 30.40 -16.25
N SER A 687 -21.87 29.22 -15.80
CA SER A 687 -20.51 28.82 -15.45
C SER A 687 -20.26 27.38 -15.87
N PHE A 688 -19.00 27.01 -16.03
CA PHE A 688 -18.64 25.63 -16.29
C PHE A 688 -18.90 24.75 -15.04
N THR A 689 -19.82 23.81 -15.19
CA THR A 689 -20.25 22.90 -14.13
C THR A 689 -20.12 21.46 -14.58
N LEU A 690 -19.73 20.60 -13.66
CA LEU A 690 -19.61 19.16 -13.88
C LEU A 690 -20.81 18.44 -13.28
N SER A 691 -21.24 17.38 -13.94
CA SER A 691 -22.21 16.45 -13.39
C SER A 691 -21.53 15.57 -12.31
N GLN A 692 -22.34 14.88 -11.51
CA GLN A 692 -21.79 13.91 -10.57
C GLN A 692 -21.01 12.78 -11.28
N ALA A 693 -21.43 12.34 -12.45
CA ALA A 693 -20.73 11.32 -13.21
C ALA A 693 -19.31 11.78 -13.60
N ASP A 694 -19.16 13.07 -13.96
CA ASP A 694 -17.86 13.64 -14.32
C ASP A 694 -16.89 13.70 -13.13
N LEU A 695 -17.42 13.78 -11.90
CA LEU A 695 -16.64 13.83 -10.65
C LEU A 695 -16.23 12.45 -10.11
N GLN A 696 -16.72 11.36 -10.70
CA GLN A 696 -16.46 10.00 -10.19
C GLN A 696 -15.13 9.40 -10.66
N GLY A 697 -14.57 9.93 -11.75
CA GLY A 697 -13.29 9.51 -12.29
C GLY A 697 -13.17 9.82 -13.77
N THR A 698 -11.97 10.13 -14.20
CA THR A 698 -11.63 10.43 -15.59
C THR A 698 -10.80 9.29 -16.17
N SER A 699 -11.17 8.78 -17.35
CA SER A 699 -10.41 7.73 -18.03
C SER A 699 -9.00 8.20 -18.38
N GLY A 700 -8.04 7.31 -18.35
CA GLY A 700 -6.66 7.55 -18.74
C GLY A 700 -5.84 6.27 -18.78
N PHE A 701 -4.59 6.35 -19.20
CA PHE A 701 -3.63 5.26 -19.08
C PHE A 701 -2.54 5.59 -18.07
N ASP A 702 -2.15 4.59 -17.30
CA ASP A 702 -0.87 4.54 -16.62
C ASP A 702 0.05 3.59 -17.39
N ARG A 703 1.29 3.99 -17.63
CA ARG A 703 2.26 3.18 -18.39
C ARG A 703 3.68 3.35 -17.89
N GLY A 704 4.48 2.31 -18.07
CA GLY A 704 5.91 2.31 -17.84
C GLY A 704 6.70 3.04 -18.94
N ASN A 705 8.01 3.15 -18.72
CA ASN A 705 8.91 3.80 -19.67
C ASN A 705 10.25 3.04 -19.68
N PRO A 706 10.57 2.32 -20.76
CA PRO A 706 11.81 1.55 -20.86
C PRO A 706 13.09 2.40 -20.97
N ASN A 707 12.96 3.72 -21.13
CA ASN A 707 14.09 4.65 -21.23
C ASN A 707 14.47 5.31 -19.90
N LEU A 708 13.88 4.85 -18.78
CA LEU A 708 14.21 5.36 -17.47
C LEU A 708 15.67 5.11 -17.09
N LYS A 709 16.23 6.06 -16.35
CA LYS A 709 17.55 6.00 -15.73
C LYS A 709 17.42 5.75 -14.23
N GLN A 710 18.53 5.50 -13.57
CA GLN A 710 18.59 5.45 -12.11
C GLN A 710 18.22 6.80 -11.49
N GLU A 711 17.67 6.77 -10.28
CA GLU A 711 17.58 7.93 -9.40
C GLU A 711 18.86 8.06 -8.56
N GLU A 712 19.17 9.29 -8.16
CA GLU A 712 20.30 9.59 -7.27
C GLU A 712 19.81 10.34 -6.04
N GLY A 713 20.05 9.77 -4.86
CA GLY A 713 19.66 10.32 -3.57
C GLY A 713 20.87 10.78 -2.76
N ASN A 714 20.98 12.09 -2.54
CA ASN A 714 21.98 12.67 -1.66
C ASN A 714 21.44 12.74 -0.23
N SER A 715 22.07 12.04 0.71
CA SER A 715 21.66 11.96 2.11
C SER A 715 22.75 12.52 3.02
N THR A 716 22.39 13.43 3.91
CA THR A 716 23.25 13.97 4.98
C THR A 716 22.60 13.70 6.32
N THR A 717 23.34 13.10 7.25
CA THR A 717 22.92 12.97 8.64
C THR A 717 24.00 13.51 9.58
N ILE A 718 23.60 14.25 10.62
CA ILE A 718 24.48 14.74 11.67
C ILE A 718 23.81 14.52 13.00
N GLY A 719 24.46 13.84 13.92
CA GLY A 719 23.85 13.48 15.20
C GLY A 719 24.77 13.57 16.40
N ILE A 720 24.15 13.70 17.55
CA ILE A 720 24.78 13.64 18.86
C ILE A 720 24.14 12.52 19.65
N VAL A 721 24.97 11.63 20.16
CA VAL A 721 24.55 10.53 21.06
C VAL A 721 25.12 10.81 22.45
N PHE A 722 24.27 10.75 23.46
CA PHE A 722 24.62 10.96 24.86
C PHE A 722 24.30 9.71 25.69
N THR A 723 25.34 9.06 26.22
CA THR A 723 25.25 7.89 27.09
C THR A 723 26.07 8.15 28.34
N PRO A 724 25.50 8.76 29.40
CA PRO A 724 26.21 9.28 30.54
C PRO A 724 26.70 8.21 31.52
N THR A 725 27.62 7.37 31.07
CA THR A 725 28.22 6.29 31.87
C THR A 725 29.06 6.82 33.04
N SER A 726 29.58 8.03 32.91
CA SER A 726 30.36 8.70 33.97
C SER A 726 29.48 9.28 35.11
N ILE A 727 28.16 9.41 34.90
CA ILE A 727 27.20 9.93 35.87
C ILE A 727 26.36 8.77 36.44
N PRO A 728 26.64 8.26 37.65
CA PRO A 728 25.98 7.05 38.17
C PRO A 728 24.45 7.09 38.16
N ALA A 729 23.86 8.26 38.42
CA ALA A 729 22.39 8.45 38.42
C ALA A 729 21.74 8.39 37.02
N LEU A 730 22.52 8.58 35.97
CA LEU A 730 22.05 8.60 34.58
C LEU A 730 22.63 7.47 33.72
N ARG A 731 23.42 6.55 34.29
CA ARG A 731 24.12 5.49 33.54
C ARG A 731 23.24 4.61 32.66
N ASN A 732 21.95 4.54 32.99
CA ASN A 732 20.94 3.75 32.25
C ASN A 732 20.09 4.60 31.29
N PHE A 733 20.46 5.87 31.11
CA PHE A 733 19.84 6.78 30.16
C PHE A 733 20.63 6.79 28.86
N ASN A 734 19.94 6.82 27.75
CA ASN A 734 20.50 7.06 26.43
C ASN A 734 19.64 8.10 25.69
N PHE A 735 20.30 8.92 24.91
CA PHE A 735 19.66 9.97 24.14
C PHE A 735 20.39 10.14 22.81
N SER A 736 19.65 10.32 21.72
CA SER A 736 20.21 10.81 20.45
C SER A 736 19.34 11.89 19.85
N LEU A 737 20.00 12.84 19.20
CA LEU A 737 19.42 13.87 18.35
C LEU A 737 20.15 13.80 17.02
N ASP A 738 19.42 13.53 15.95
CA ASP A 738 19.94 13.36 14.60
C ASP A 738 19.20 14.29 13.62
N TYR A 739 19.93 15.21 13.00
CA TYR A 739 19.46 15.94 11.83
C TYR A 739 19.58 15.06 10.60
N PHE A 740 18.58 15.10 9.75
CA PHE A 740 18.59 14.44 8.45
C PHE A 740 18.19 15.40 7.32
N LYS A 741 18.79 15.16 6.14
CA LYS A 741 18.43 15.81 4.88
C LYS A 741 18.63 14.80 3.76
N ILE A 742 17.58 14.56 2.99
CA ILE A 742 17.59 13.67 1.83
C ILE A 742 17.06 14.45 0.63
N LYS A 743 17.83 14.48 -0.44
CA LYS A 743 17.45 15.06 -1.72
C LYS A 743 17.61 14.02 -2.82
N ILE A 744 16.56 13.75 -3.54
CA ILE A 744 16.55 12.83 -4.67
C ILE A 744 16.37 13.67 -5.94
N ASP A 745 17.32 13.55 -6.83
CA ASP A 745 17.30 14.19 -8.14
C ASP A 745 16.91 13.13 -9.20
N ASP A 746 16.29 13.58 -10.29
CA ASP A 746 15.81 12.73 -11.37
C ASP A 746 14.91 11.57 -10.87
N ALA A 747 14.06 11.87 -9.87
CA ALA A 747 13.16 10.90 -9.28
C ALA A 747 12.23 10.31 -10.34
N ILE A 748 12.04 8.99 -10.26
CA ILE A 748 11.07 8.27 -11.10
C ILE A 748 9.70 8.49 -10.48
N VAL A 749 8.87 9.25 -11.18
CA VAL A 749 7.53 9.63 -10.74
C VAL A 749 6.55 9.49 -11.90
N SER A 750 5.30 9.14 -11.59
CA SER A 750 4.20 9.33 -12.53
C SER A 750 3.82 10.80 -12.55
N THR A 751 3.70 11.40 -13.73
CA THR A 751 3.30 12.80 -13.83
C THR A 751 1.85 12.93 -13.36
N PRO A 752 1.56 13.67 -12.28
CA PRO A 752 0.20 13.81 -11.77
C PRO A 752 -0.73 14.40 -12.83
N ARG A 753 -1.94 13.84 -12.96
CA ARG A 753 -2.91 14.32 -13.96
C ARG A 753 -3.36 15.74 -13.69
N ASP A 754 -3.50 16.12 -12.42
CA ASP A 754 -3.83 17.51 -12.05
C ASP A 754 -2.73 18.47 -12.50
N PHE A 755 -1.46 18.07 -12.38
CA PHE A 755 -0.34 18.83 -12.92
C PHE A 755 -0.42 18.96 -14.45
N ILE A 756 -0.73 17.88 -15.18
CA ILE A 756 -0.92 17.90 -16.64
C ILE A 756 -2.00 18.90 -17.03
N LEU A 757 -3.13 18.90 -16.31
CA LEU A 757 -4.24 19.83 -16.52
C LEU A 757 -3.83 21.27 -16.25
N GLN A 758 -3.18 21.53 -15.12
CA GLN A 758 -2.70 22.86 -14.74
C GLN A 758 -1.72 23.43 -15.78
N GLN A 759 -0.76 22.62 -16.26
CA GLN A 759 0.19 23.05 -17.28
C GLN A 759 -0.50 23.33 -18.63
N CYS A 760 -1.38 22.43 -19.08
CA CYS A 760 -2.14 22.62 -20.33
C CYS A 760 -2.93 23.93 -20.32
N TYR A 761 -3.71 24.17 -19.27
CA TYR A 761 -4.54 25.39 -19.15
C TYR A 761 -3.76 26.61 -18.65
N GLY A 762 -2.58 26.39 -18.06
CA GLY A 762 -1.66 27.47 -17.64
C GLY A 762 -0.80 28.05 -18.74
N GLY A 763 -0.87 27.50 -19.96
CA GLY A 763 -0.21 28.03 -21.15
C GLY A 763 0.87 27.14 -21.77
N ASP A 764 1.23 26.00 -21.17
CA ASP A 764 2.09 25.02 -21.79
C ASP A 764 1.30 24.03 -22.66
N ALA A 765 1.13 24.38 -23.92
CA ALA A 765 0.37 23.60 -24.89
C ALA A 765 0.92 22.17 -25.12
N SER A 766 2.16 21.89 -24.74
CA SER A 766 2.77 20.56 -24.88
C SER A 766 2.06 19.50 -24.01
N PHE A 767 1.43 19.93 -22.91
CA PHE A 767 0.65 19.04 -22.05
C PHE A 767 -0.77 18.79 -22.56
N CYS A 768 -1.31 19.64 -23.46
CA CYS A 768 -2.67 19.49 -23.94
C CYS A 768 -2.87 18.25 -24.83
N GLN A 769 -1.81 17.67 -25.39
CA GLN A 769 -1.86 16.42 -26.13
C GLN A 769 -2.28 15.21 -25.27
N PHE A 770 -2.14 15.33 -23.95
CA PHE A 770 -2.52 14.28 -22.98
C PHE A 770 -3.96 14.44 -22.47
N VAL A 771 -4.65 15.50 -22.87
CA VAL A 771 -5.97 15.87 -22.35
C VAL A 771 -7.02 15.82 -23.45
N THR A 772 -8.12 15.10 -23.23
CA THR A 772 -9.27 15.08 -24.14
C THR A 772 -10.53 15.49 -23.38
N ARG A 773 -11.32 16.43 -23.95
CA ARG A 773 -12.61 16.84 -23.41
C ARG A 773 -13.76 16.48 -24.37
N ARG A 774 -14.94 16.26 -23.82
CA ARG A 774 -16.16 16.05 -24.57
C ARG A 774 -16.57 17.35 -25.26
N ALA A 775 -16.79 17.29 -26.56
CA ALA A 775 -17.26 18.48 -27.33
C ALA A 775 -18.71 18.86 -26.99
N ALA A 776 -19.54 17.89 -26.63
CA ALA A 776 -20.95 18.04 -26.26
C ALA A 776 -21.28 17.18 -25.01
N ALA A 777 -22.44 17.38 -24.41
CA ALA A 777 -22.96 16.51 -23.38
C ALA A 777 -23.17 15.09 -23.92
N GLN A 778 -22.83 14.07 -23.10
CA GLN A 778 -22.92 12.67 -23.49
C GLN A 778 -23.49 11.85 -22.34
N GLY A 779 -24.74 11.42 -22.44
CA GLY A 779 -25.42 10.75 -21.36
C GLY A 779 -25.38 11.55 -20.05
N PRO A 780 -24.85 11.00 -18.95
CA PRO A 780 -24.75 11.72 -17.67
C PRO A 780 -23.62 12.75 -17.64
N ASN A 781 -22.73 12.77 -18.64
CA ASN A 781 -21.54 13.60 -18.66
C ASN A 781 -21.82 14.97 -19.30
N SER A 782 -21.26 16.02 -18.71
CA SER A 782 -21.42 17.40 -19.15
C SER A 782 -20.63 17.71 -20.42
N ALA A 783 -21.11 18.63 -21.24
CA ALA A 783 -20.30 19.21 -22.31
C ALA A 783 -19.04 19.85 -21.73
N GLY A 784 -17.88 19.64 -22.34
CA GLY A 784 -16.60 20.16 -21.89
C GLY A 784 -15.97 19.35 -20.76
N SER A 785 -16.65 18.36 -20.17
CA SER A 785 -16.04 17.49 -19.15
C SER A 785 -14.87 16.69 -19.71
N LEU A 786 -13.92 16.35 -18.84
CA LEU A 786 -12.76 15.53 -19.20
C LEU A 786 -13.22 14.11 -19.58
N SER A 787 -12.80 13.62 -20.72
CA SER A 787 -13.04 12.25 -21.15
C SER A 787 -11.81 11.36 -21.01
N PHE A 788 -10.61 11.97 -21.08
CA PHE A 788 -9.35 11.23 -21.00
C PHE A 788 -8.18 12.13 -20.57
N VAL A 789 -7.36 11.65 -19.63
CA VAL A 789 -6.09 12.28 -19.26
C VAL A 789 -5.00 11.18 -19.12
N ASP A 790 -4.01 11.20 -20.00
CA ASP A 790 -2.93 10.20 -20.04
C ASP A 790 -1.80 10.56 -19.05
N SER A 791 -1.13 9.56 -18.50
CA SER A 791 0.02 9.71 -17.62
C SER A 791 1.10 8.66 -17.94
N ALA A 792 2.36 9.04 -17.74
CA ALA A 792 3.50 8.15 -17.92
C ALA A 792 4.55 8.39 -16.82
N VAL A 793 5.35 7.36 -16.57
CA VAL A 793 6.46 7.42 -15.63
C VAL A 793 7.67 8.09 -16.29
N THR A 794 8.33 9.02 -15.58
CA THR A 794 9.48 9.78 -16.10
C THR A 794 10.55 9.99 -15.04
N ASN A 795 11.84 10.20 -15.45
CA ASN A 795 12.91 10.72 -14.59
C ASN A 795 12.89 12.24 -14.62
N SER A 796 11.88 12.86 -14.14
CA SER A 796 11.76 14.31 -14.26
C SER A 796 11.48 15.01 -12.94
N GLY A 797 11.17 14.22 -11.92
CA GLY A 797 10.83 14.75 -10.61
C GLY A 797 12.01 14.93 -9.69
N GLY A 798 11.70 15.45 -8.52
CA GLY A 798 12.60 15.52 -7.38
C GLY A 798 11.84 15.22 -6.11
N LEU A 799 12.54 14.70 -5.10
CA LEU A 799 12.00 14.48 -3.77
C LEU A 799 12.95 15.08 -2.75
N PHE A 800 12.39 15.73 -1.75
CA PHE A 800 13.18 16.34 -0.70
C PHE A 800 12.52 16.14 0.66
N THR A 801 13.33 15.80 1.67
CA THR A 801 12.87 15.83 3.07
C THR A 801 14.02 16.20 4.00
N GLU A 802 13.74 17.03 5.00
CA GLU A 802 14.69 17.38 6.07
C GLU A 802 13.99 17.56 7.42
N GLY A 803 14.72 17.25 8.48
CA GLY A 803 14.17 17.35 9.83
C GLY A 803 15.09 16.81 10.91
N PHE A 804 14.50 16.43 12.02
CA PHE A 804 15.19 15.91 13.19
C PHE A 804 14.52 14.66 13.73
N ASP A 805 15.34 13.69 14.13
CA ASP A 805 14.93 12.54 14.92
C ASP A 805 15.49 12.66 16.34
N ILE A 806 14.66 12.38 17.32
CA ILE A 806 15.08 12.26 18.71
C ILE A 806 14.73 10.86 19.20
N THR A 807 15.70 10.19 19.81
CA THR A 807 15.42 8.96 20.56
C THR A 807 15.92 9.14 21.99
N ALA A 808 15.13 8.67 22.95
CA ALA A 808 15.54 8.64 24.35
C ALA A 808 15.08 7.33 24.98
N GLY A 809 15.93 6.74 25.79
CA GLY A 809 15.63 5.50 26.52
C GLY A 809 16.13 5.58 27.96
N TYR A 810 15.38 4.96 28.86
CA TYR A 810 15.78 4.78 30.24
C TYR A 810 15.26 3.45 30.76
N ALA A 811 16.12 2.69 31.46
CA ALA A 811 15.71 1.44 32.08
C ALA A 811 16.42 1.24 33.42
N ASP A 812 15.67 1.23 34.52
CA ASP A 812 16.23 1.03 35.85
C ASP A 812 15.20 0.41 36.82
N LYS A 813 15.65 0.09 38.02
CA LYS A 813 14.76 -0.23 39.15
C LYS A 813 14.02 1.02 39.60
N LEU A 814 12.69 0.91 39.70
CA LEU A 814 11.82 1.95 40.28
C LEU A 814 10.99 1.31 41.39
N GLY A 815 11.34 1.65 42.67
CA GLY A 815 10.75 0.98 43.81
C GLY A 815 11.01 -0.54 43.81
N PRO A 816 10.00 -1.39 44.01
CA PRO A 816 10.13 -2.83 44.01
C PRO A 816 10.21 -3.44 42.59
N GLY A 817 9.94 -2.68 41.55
CA GLY A 817 9.87 -3.16 40.17
C GLY A 817 10.98 -2.60 39.28
N ARG A 818 10.89 -2.93 38.00
CA ARG A 818 11.75 -2.41 36.93
C ARG A 818 10.93 -1.52 36.01
N PHE A 819 11.43 -0.36 35.72
CA PHE A 819 10.86 0.60 34.78
C PHE A 819 11.72 0.65 33.52
N ASN A 820 11.08 0.71 32.38
CA ASN A 820 11.71 1.02 31.11
C ASN A 820 10.87 2.08 30.38
N SER A 821 11.55 2.93 29.64
CA SER A 821 10.90 3.91 28.77
C SER A 821 11.68 4.05 27.47
N ARG A 822 10.96 4.30 26.38
CA ARG A 822 11.53 4.61 25.10
C ARG A 822 10.66 5.67 24.41
N LEU A 823 11.31 6.75 24.00
CA LEU A 823 10.71 7.79 23.16
C LEU A 823 11.38 7.75 21.79
N ALA A 824 10.58 7.76 20.74
CA ALA A 824 10.99 8.09 19.39
C ALA A 824 10.15 9.28 18.93
N TYR A 825 10.79 10.35 18.47
CA TYR A 825 10.14 11.56 17.97
C TYR A 825 10.79 11.98 16.67
N THR A 826 9.99 12.31 15.68
CA THR A 826 10.43 12.86 14.40
C THR A 826 9.73 14.19 14.15
N ARG A 827 10.52 15.18 13.75
CA ARG A 827 10.04 16.44 13.20
C ARG A 827 10.53 16.61 11.77
N VAL A 828 9.59 16.72 10.84
CA VAL A 828 9.86 17.05 9.44
C VAL A 828 9.71 18.56 9.27
N ASN A 829 10.81 19.26 8.98
CA ASN A 829 10.79 20.71 8.78
C ASN A 829 10.32 21.06 7.37
N LYS A 830 10.83 20.30 6.38
CA LYS A 830 10.47 20.45 4.97
C LYS A 830 10.33 19.08 4.33
N GLY A 831 9.38 18.95 3.43
CA GLY A 831 9.18 17.79 2.58
C GLY A 831 8.36 18.22 1.36
N TYR A 832 8.86 17.91 0.17
CA TYR A 832 8.18 18.25 -1.07
C TYR A 832 8.53 17.30 -2.20
N VAL A 833 7.64 17.22 -3.16
CA VAL A 833 7.84 16.56 -4.46
C VAL A 833 7.98 17.66 -5.52
N ILE A 834 8.86 17.46 -6.48
CA ILE A 834 8.89 18.23 -7.72
C ILE A 834 8.29 17.32 -8.80
N PRO A 835 7.03 17.56 -9.22
CA PRO A 835 6.33 16.65 -10.13
C PRO A 835 7.01 16.53 -11.51
N LEU A 836 7.64 17.60 -11.94
CA LEU A 836 8.41 17.68 -13.18
C LEU A 836 9.58 18.63 -13.02
N ARG A 837 10.66 18.42 -13.77
CA ARG A 837 11.83 19.32 -13.75
C ARG A 837 11.42 20.75 -14.14
N GLY A 838 11.69 21.71 -13.24
CA GLY A 838 11.37 23.12 -13.44
C GLY A 838 9.98 23.55 -12.97
N SER A 839 9.16 22.62 -12.44
CA SER A 839 7.91 22.96 -11.77
C SER A 839 8.16 23.41 -10.33
N ASP A 840 7.19 24.12 -9.78
CA ASP A 840 7.18 24.48 -8.37
C ASP A 840 7.10 23.24 -7.48
N PRO A 841 7.73 23.26 -6.32
CA PRO A 841 7.63 22.17 -5.34
C PRO A 841 6.21 22.05 -4.79
N ASP A 842 5.70 20.83 -4.77
CA ASP A 842 4.47 20.43 -4.11
C ASP A 842 4.81 19.95 -2.69
N ASN A 843 4.38 20.69 -1.68
CA ASN A 843 4.78 20.45 -0.30
C ASN A 843 3.86 19.42 0.35
N PHE A 844 4.42 18.32 0.81
CA PHE A 844 3.67 17.35 1.62
C PHE A 844 3.90 17.49 3.13
N ALA A 845 4.99 18.16 3.55
CA ALA A 845 5.33 18.25 4.98
C ALA A 845 4.35 19.13 5.77
N GLY A 846 3.60 18.51 6.64
CA GLY A 846 2.53 19.13 7.42
C GLY A 846 1.13 18.82 6.92
N GLU A 847 1.02 18.08 5.83
CA GLU A 847 -0.26 17.60 5.31
C GLU A 847 -0.68 16.28 5.97
N VAL A 848 -1.93 15.88 5.73
CA VAL A 848 -2.46 14.58 6.17
C VAL A 848 -1.62 13.45 5.58
N GLY A 849 -1.11 12.57 6.46
CA GLY A 849 -0.16 11.52 6.08
C GLY A 849 1.30 11.87 6.35
N ALA A 850 1.64 13.15 6.39
CA ALA A 850 3.00 13.65 6.60
C ALA A 850 3.08 14.75 7.68
N ALA A 851 2.38 14.57 8.78
CA ALA A 851 2.39 15.50 9.91
C ALA A 851 3.83 15.88 10.32
N LYS A 852 4.07 17.18 10.59
CA LYS A 852 5.42 17.66 10.93
C LYS A 852 5.96 17.04 12.20
N ASP A 853 5.11 16.78 13.17
CA ASP A 853 5.49 16.26 14.49
C ASP A 853 4.81 14.92 14.73
N LYS A 854 5.59 13.87 14.93
CA LYS A 854 5.11 12.53 15.31
C LYS A 854 5.96 12.00 16.44
N PHE A 855 5.36 11.27 17.39
CA PHE A 855 6.13 10.51 18.36
C PHE A 855 5.47 9.18 18.75
N GLU A 856 6.30 8.27 19.19
CA GLU A 856 5.95 7.04 19.89
C GLU A 856 6.62 7.05 21.26
N LEU A 857 5.83 6.97 22.33
CA LEU A 857 6.32 6.80 23.71
C LEU A 857 5.87 5.44 24.24
N ARG A 858 6.83 4.61 24.59
CA ARG A 858 6.60 3.32 25.28
C ARG A 858 7.04 3.44 26.73
N LEU A 859 6.18 2.98 27.65
CA LEU A 859 6.48 2.91 29.08
C LEU A 859 6.17 1.50 29.57
N GLY A 860 7.17 0.85 30.16
CA GLY A 860 7.03 -0.48 30.72
C GLY A 860 7.32 -0.48 32.22
N TYR A 861 6.55 -1.26 32.97
CA TYR A 861 6.81 -1.52 34.38
C TYR A 861 6.58 -2.99 34.71
N SER A 862 7.57 -3.64 35.29
CA SER A 862 7.46 -5.04 35.73
C SER A 862 7.65 -5.16 37.25
N LEU A 863 6.72 -5.89 37.89
CA LEU A 863 6.71 -6.13 39.33
C LEU A 863 6.47 -7.61 39.61
N GLY A 864 7.53 -8.35 39.90
CA GLY A 864 7.44 -9.80 40.12
C GLY A 864 6.90 -10.52 38.90
N ALA A 865 5.70 -11.11 39.02
CA ALA A 865 5.02 -11.84 37.95
C ALA A 865 4.19 -10.92 37.02
N PHE A 866 3.99 -9.67 37.40
CA PHE A 866 3.17 -8.72 36.65
C PHE A 866 4.01 -7.81 35.77
N GLY A 867 3.53 -7.54 34.55
CA GLY A 867 4.05 -6.52 33.65
C GLY A 867 2.94 -5.62 33.14
N LEU A 868 3.25 -4.33 32.96
CA LEU A 868 2.40 -3.35 32.28
C LEU A 868 3.23 -2.67 31.22
N GLN A 869 2.72 -2.60 30.00
CA GLN A 869 3.29 -1.84 28.90
C GLN A 869 2.24 -0.87 28.37
N THR A 870 2.64 0.35 28.11
CA THR A 870 1.82 1.33 27.40
C THR A 870 2.58 1.86 26.18
N THR A 871 1.84 2.07 25.09
CA THR A 871 2.37 2.72 23.87
C THR A 871 1.48 3.92 23.55
N THR A 872 2.06 5.09 23.50
CA THR A 872 1.37 6.32 23.11
C THR A 872 1.89 6.75 21.75
N THR A 873 1.01 6.83 20.75
CA THR A 873 1.31 7.31 19.42
C THR A 873 0.66 8.66 19.21
N TYR A 874 1.45 9.66 18.84
CA TYR A 874 1.00 11.02 18.57
C TYR A 874 1.22 11.38 17.10
N ILE A 875 0.16 11.86 16.46
CA ILE A 875 0.16 12.43 15.11
C ILE A 875 -0.17 13.91 15.27
N GLY A 876 0.74 14.76 14.86
CA GLY A 876 0.61 16.21 14.99
C GLY A 876 -0.52 16.79 14.16
N LYS A 877 -0.82 18.07 14.39
CA LYS A 877 -1.74 18.86 13.58
C LYS A 877 -1.25 18.83 12.12
N SER A 878 -2.17 18.63 11.20
CA SER A 878 -1.92 18.58 9.76
C SER A 878 -2.82 19.59 9.02
N SER A 879 -2.50 19.87 7.76
CA SER A 879 -3.37 20.58 6.82
C SER A 879 -3.91 19.62 5.78
N LEU A 880 -4.92 20.06 5.03
CA LEU A 880 -5.25 19.44 3.77
C LEU A 880 -4.14 19.74 2.76
N ASP A 881 -4.12 18.93 1.69
CA ASP A 881 -3.24 19.07 0.54
C ASP A 881 -3.31 20.50 -0.02
N ASP A 882 -2.15 21.15 -0.22
CA ASP A 882 -2.08 22.55 -0.61
C ASP A 882 -2.50 22.78 -2.07
N GLN A 883 -2.29 21.81 -2.97
CA GLN A 883 -2.75 21.86 -4.36
C GLN A 883 -4.28 21.78 -4.44
N LEU A 884 -4.86 20.91 -3.61
CA LEU A 884 -6.31 20.83 -3.47
C LEU A 884 -6.89 22.18 -2.99
N LEU A 885 -6.32 22.78 -1.94
CA LEU A 885 -6.77 24.05 -1.39
C LEU A 885 -6.71 25.17 -2.44
N LEU A 886 -5.60 25.26 -3.17
CA LEU A 886 -5.42 26.23 -4.26
C LEU A 886 -6.44 26.05 -5.37
N SER A 887 -6.80 24.81 -5.71
CA SER A 887 -7.81 24.50 -6.74
C SER A 887 -9.21 25.01 -6.36
N PHE A 888 -9.48 25.16 -5.07
CA PHE A 888 -10.72 25.74 -4.53
C PHE A 888 -10.59 27.24 -4.17
N GLY A 889 -9.46 27.88 -4.50
CA GLY A 889 -9.21 29.29 -4.18
C GLY A 889 -8.92 29.55 -2.71
N ALA A 890 -8.54 28.52 -1.95
CA ALA A 890 -8.17 28.62 -0.55
C ALA A 890 -6.64 28.67 -0.37
N GLU A 891 -6.17 29.38 0.64
CA GLU A 891 -4.73 29.49 0.92
C GLU A 891 -4.17 28.16 1.46
N PRO A 892 -2.93 27.77 1.09
CA PRO A 892 -2.22 26.63 1.66
C PRO A 892 -2.21 26.66 3.19
N GLY A 893 -2.55 25.53 3.82
CA GLY A 893 -2.59 25.40 5.27
C GLY A 893 -3.76 26.10 5.97
N SER A 894 -4.71 26.71 5.24
CA SER A 894 -5.89 27.38 5.82
C SER A 894 -6.82 26.40 6.51
N ILE A 895 -6.86 25.12 6.07
CA ILE A 895 -7.71 24.10 6.65
C ILE A 895 -6.85 23.06 7.34
N THR A 896 -7.15 22.86 8.60
CA THR A 896 -6.31 22.05 9.47
C THR A 896 -7.08 20.91 10.12
N VAL A 897 -6.39 19.78 10.25
CA VAL A 897 -6.85 18.59 10.96
C VAL A 897 -6.20 18.57 12.33
N PRO A 898 -6.97 18.44 13.43
CA PRO A 898 -6.43 18.45 14.78
C PRO A 898 -5.53 17.25 15.03
N ALA A 899 -4.53 17.44 15.89
CA ALA A 899 -3.66 16.37 16.34
C ALA A 899 -4.45 15.22 16.97
N LYS A 900 -3.92 14.00 16.84
CA LYS A 900 -4.49 12.78 17.40
C LYS A 900 -3.48 12.06 18.29
N THR A 901 -3.97 11.54 19.40
CA THR A 901 -3.19 10.71 20.34
C THR A 901 -3.90 9.40 20.56
N TYR A 902 -3.24 8.32 20.25
CA TYR A 902 -3.71 6.95 20.51
C TYR A 902 -2.89 6.35 21.63
N VAL A 903 -3.54 5.64 22.54
CA VAL A 903 -2.89 4.97 23.67
C VAL A 903 -3.29 3.50 23.67
N ASP A 904 -2.29 2.63 23.62
CA ASP A 904 -2.43 1.20 23.73
C ASP A 904 -1.83 0.74 25.03
N PHE A 905 -2.34 -0.35 25.63
CA PHE A 905 -1.71 -0.98 26.76
C PHE A 905 -1.84 -2.49 26.73
N GLN A 906 -0.86 -3.17 27.36
CA GLN A 906 -0.89 -4.59 27.61
C GLN A 906 -0.49 -4.86 29.07
N VAL A 907 -1.24 -5.74 29.73
CA VAL A 907 -0.92 -6.28 31.04
C VAL A 907 -0.55 -7.74 30.87
N THR A 908 0.52 -8.15 31.52
CA THR A 908 0.99 -9.54 31.52
C THR A 908 1.05 -10.10 32.94
N TYR A 909 0.76 -11.40 33.09
CA TYR A 909 0.95 -12.14 34.31
C TYR A 909 1.65 -13.47 34.02
N THR A 910 2.82 -13.66 34.59
CA THR A 910 3.62 -14.88 34.37
C THR A 910 3.50 -15.81 35.56
N TYR A 911 3.02 -17.02 35.33
CA TYR A 911 2.97 -18.09 36.33
C TYR A 911 3.75 -19.30 35.83
N GLN A 912 4.88 -19.54 36.45
CA GLN A 912 5.82 -20.59 36.02
C GLN A 912 6.23 -20.43 34.54
N LYS A 913 5.82 -21.37 33.69
CA LYS A 913 6.07 -21.37 32.24
C LYS A 913 4.96 -20.76 31.40
N ALA A 914 3.88 -20.33 32.04
CA ALA A 914 2.71 -19.72 31.38
C ALA A 914 2.70 -18.22 31.60
N GLN A 915 2.58 -17.45 30.54
CA GLN A 915 2.33 -16.00 30.56
C GLN A 915 0.95 -15.72 29.97
N PHE A 916 0.09 -15.18 30.82
CA PHE A 916 -1.22 -14.64 30.41
C PHE A 916 -1.04 -13.17 30.06
N PHE A 917 -1.69 -12.72 28.99
CA PHE A 917 -1.70 -11.32 28.64
C PHE A 917 -3.08 -10.84 28.21
N PHE A 918 -3.35 -9.58 28.48
CA PHE A 918 -4.53 -8.86 28.03
C PHE A 918 -4.10 -7.47 27.53
N GLY A 919 -4.56 -7.10 26.35
CA GLY A 919 -4.25 -5.81 25.77
C GLY A 919 -5.47 -5.09 25.21
N MET A 920 -5.29 -3.82 25.01
CA MET A 920 -6.29 -2.92 24.46
C MET A 920 -5.60 -1.90 23.57
N ASP A 921 -5.91 -1.93 22.27
CA ASP A 921 -5.46 -0.92 21.33
C ASP A 921 -6.48 0.21 21.27
N ASN A 922 -6.00 1.45 21.10
CA ASN A 922 -6.81 2.66 21.14
C ASN A 922 -7.74 2.68 22.38
N ALA A 923 -7.16 2.55 23.55
CA ALA A 923 -7.88 2.32 24.83
C ALA A 923 -8.92 3.39 25.16
N PHE A 924 -8.72 4.61 24.67
CA PHE A 924 -9.66 5.73 24.87
C PHE A 924 -10.64 5.92 23.73
N ASP A 925 -10.66 5.00 22.76
CA ASP A 925 -11.53 5.07 21.56
C ASP A 925 -11.42 6.42 20.84
N THR A 926 -10.19 6.94 20.75
CA THR A 926 -9.90 8.20 20.05
C THR A 926 -10.34 8.07 18.61
N LYS A 927 -11.31 8.90 18.20
CA LYS A 927 -11.89 8.84 16.85
C LYS A 927 -10.96 9.44 15.82
N ALA A 928 -10.89 8.79 14.66
CA ALA A 928 -10.27 9.37 13.49
C ALA A 928 -10.95 10.71 13.12
N PRO A 929 -10.21 11.66 12.54
CA PRO A 929 -10.82 12.88 12.01
C PRO A 929 -11.70 12.52 10.82
N ARG A 930 -12.80 13.24 10.66
CA ARG A 930 -13.72 13.02 9.54
C ARG A 930 -13.29 13.89 8.35
N PHE A 931 -13.23 13.28 7.19
CA PHE A 931 -12.95 13.89 5.90
C PHE A 931 -14.07 13.63 4.91
N ASP A 932 -13.97 14.23 3.72
CA ASP A 932 -14.85 13.91 2.61
C ASP A 932 -14.72 12.44 2.20
N THR A 933 -15.87 11.80 2.02
CA THR A 933 -15.95 10.40 1.61
C THR A 933 -15.69 10.18 0.11
N ASN A 934 -15.62 11.24 -0.68
CA ASN A 934 -15.43 11.14 -2.13
C ASN A 934 -13.97 11.01 -2.58
N GLY A 935 -13.01 11.05 -1.65
CA GLY A 935 -11.59 10.87 -1.94
C GLY A 935 -10.89 12.10 -2.52
N LEU A 936 -11.58 13.23 -2.68
CA LEU A 936 -11.00 14.48 -3.15
C LEU A 936 -9.96 15.05 -2.18
N ILE A 937 -10.13 14.81 -0.90
CA ILE A 937 -9.36 15.46 0.16
C ILE A 937 -8.19 14.59 0.66
N THR A 938 -8.26 13.27 0.52
CA THR A 938 -7.29 12.38 1.15
C THR A 938 -6.52 11.49 0.19
N GLY A 939 -6.85 11.50 -1.10
CA GLY A 939 -6.33 10.50 -2.04
C GLY A 939 -6.66 9.05 -1.61
N GLY A 940 -7.18 8.88 -0.41
CA GLY A 940 -7.48 7.62 0.23
C GLY A 940 -8.87 7.13 -0.14
N ILE A 941 -8.93 6.31 -1.11
CA ILE A 941 -10.14 5.77 -1.74
C ILE A 941 -10.76 4.65 -0.88
N THR A 942 -10.68 4.70 0.43
CA THR A 942 -11.19 3.58 1.23
C THR A 942 -12.68 3.66 1.50
N GLY A 943 -13.29 4.82 1.25
CA GLY A 943 -14.67 5.06 1.64
C GLY A 943 -14.87 5.09 3.15
N ALA A 944 -13.80 5.26 3.91
CA ALA A 944 -13.82 5.24 5.36
C ALA A 944 -14.25 6.57 5.99
N GLY A 945 -14.44 7.63 5.17
CA GLY A 945 -14.70 8.98 5.68
C GLY A 945 -13.54 9.56 6.48
N THR A 946 -12.36 8.96 6.37
CA THR A 946 -11.10 9.38 6.98
C THR A 946 -9.93 8.81 6.18
N ALA A 947 -8.73 9.36 6.37
CA ALA A 947 -7.49 8.77 5.89
C ALA A 947 -7.14 7.55 6.78
N SER A 948 -7.67 6.38 6.42
CA SER A 948 -7.59 5.15 7.23
C SER A 948 -6.21 4.46 7.18
N ASP A 949 -5.33 4.95 6.36
CA ASP A 949 -3.90 4.66 6.29
C ASP A 949 -3.07 5.49 7.27
N VAL A 950 -3.62 6.63 7.75
CA VAL A 950 -3.00 7.56 8.69
C VAL A 950 -3.61 7.46 10.08
N TYR A 951 -4.95 7.39 10.16
CA TYR A 951 -5.70 7.43 11.41
C TYR A 951 -6.44 6.12 11.66
N ASP A 952 -6.63 5.76 12.93
CA ASP A 952 -7.35 4.53 13.30
C ASP A 952 -8.85 4.62 12.98
N ALA A 953 -9.24 4.08 11.83
CA ALA A 953 -10.64 3.97 11.39
C ALA A 953 -11.39 2.80 12.07
N ILE A 954 -10.70 1.88 12.72
CA ILE A 954 -11.29 0.70 13.37
C ILE A 954 -11.83 1.06 14.76
N GLY A 955 -11.07 1.85 15.54
CA GLY A 955 -11.38 2.22 16.90
C GLY A 955 -10.86 1.21 17.93
N GLN A 956 -11.36 1.27 19.15
CA GLN A 956 -10.92 0.46 20.28
C GLN A 956 -11.02 -1.05 20.00
N ARG A 957 -9.93 -1.80 20.32
CA ARG A 957 -9.81 -3.25 20.16
C ARG A 957 -9.32 -3.88 21.46
N TYR A 958 -9.77 -5.11 21.75
CA TYR A 958 -9.32 -5.90 22.89
C TYR A 958 -8.74 -7.21 22.40
N TYR A 959 -7.71 -7.70 23.12
CA TYR A 959 -7.18 -9.02 22.91
C TYR A 959 -6.72 -9.65 24.22
N ALA A 960 -6.75 -10.95 24.27
CA ALA A 960 -6.23 -11.73 25.37
C ALA A 960 -5.56 -13.00 24.85
N GLY A 961 -4.52 -13.41 25.50
CA GLY A 961 -3.78 -14.59 25.07
C GLY A 961 -2.98 -15.25 26.18
N LEU A 962 -2.37 -16.34 25.78
CA LEU A 962 -1.59 -17.22 26.61
C LEU A 962 -0.36 -17.69 25.85
N ARG A 963 0.80 -17.52 26.45
CA ARG A 963 2.10 -17.98 25.94
C ARG A 963 2.72 -18.98 26.92
N PHE A 964 3.06 -20.17 26.43
CA PHE A 964 3.81 -21.18 27.16
C PHE A 964 5.24 -21.25 26.66
N GLN A 965 6.20 -21.34 27.60
CA GLN A 965 7.61 -21.51 27.29
C GLN A 965 8.16 -22.75 28.05
N PHE A 966 8.74 -23.69 27.32
CA PHE A 966 9.25 -24.95 27.84
C PHE A 966 10.76 -25.06 27.68
#